data_3a6220d3c4904ba5f27e2315521baa19
#
_entry.id   3a6220d3c4904ba5f27e2315521baa19
#
_cell.length_a   1.000
_cell.length_b   1.000
_cell.length_c   1.000
_cell.angle_alpha   90.00
_cell.angle_beta   90.00
_cell.angle_gamma   90.00
#
_symmetry.space_group_name_H-M   'P 1'
#
loop_
_entity.id
_entity.type
_entity.pdbx_description
1 polymer ?
#
loop_
_entity_poly.entity_id
_entity_poly.type
_entity_poly.pdbx_seq_one_letter_code
_entity_poly.pdbx_strand_id
1 'polypeptide(L)'
;MKRFVLLMLCLLTIGGASLAADQQLDLQQYVLDNGLEVILVRDTTAPTVAVDIWYKVGSANDPIGKSGFAHLFEHMMFEGSPHIPDNGMDQLLEPVGGSSNAYVSTDYTAYYDTVPSHQLPLALWIEADRMGGLDVTQENLDNQRAIVIEELQRSYDNRPYGTAVKALITVPYSYEPYKRPAIGNIDDVNKAQIEDVLSFHRTYYVPNNATLVVAGDIDFDATRALVDALFGPIPRGDDPPALPEFVPVDQEEAEYITIEDPFINLPALLVAYEIPPLIHEDYPALDVLSRVLSVGDSSRLAKRLVDTGKALQADAWIFDNRGPGQFAFILVGNVGVDLAELEEASYEELQRIIDEGVPQEELDKVIAGIRSRGILGLETALGLAESVQSASYYFGDPQAVFTGVDRYKAVSSEDIQRVAIEYLEESDRHVFNVVETDAEAPPPVEPYAAEDVVEQEPDYRYVIEQSEPPPPLDSNEFNFPTITENVLDNGLEVVVIEQPNMPIISLDVYFAGGGTAAPQDLPGLAGIAGDLITRGTTARSAQDIAGAIEQVGGAVGSGGGGDSLQLGVFALIEDVDLAFELLADMTLNANFPENEVERERAERISALEANLAQPSFVAGRTFGRLLYEGHPYGNATTFESLEAITRDDIVAFYESRRHPDNAVLIIAGAITTEEGLEYATQHFADWEGSAEAVSYPALPEHSGRQILLVDRPGSTQATFRIGNIGIQGASLDYFPARVMNHVLGGTFSSRLVQNIREEKGYTYGIGSGFSYPADIGYFRVSADVRNDVIAPALEEVFMEIERIQTEPLTDEEINDARDGIVGEFVFGLETYQDFVESVASYKIRGVELDRLNKWLGYIKDVSKDDVLDIANSYIHPEDFIIVVVGDASEIQEQLETLGEVTLLEAE
;
A
#
# COMPACT_ATOMS: atom_id res chain seq x y z
N MET A 1 -13.52 67.62 42.14
CA MET A 1 -13.18 67.75 40.71
C MET A 1 -12.56 66.46 40.23
N LYS A 2 -13.32 65.81 39.40
CA LYS A 2 -13.09 64.45 38.91
C LYS A 2 -11.93 64.41 37.92
N ARG A 3 -10.99 63.50 38.06
CA ARG A 3 -10.11 63.05 36.96
C ARG A 3 -10.39 61.56 36.69
N PHE A 4 -10.95 61.34 35.49
CA PHE A 4 -11.09 60.02 34.88
C PHE A 4 -9.70 59.46 34.56
N VAL A 5 -9.46 58.26 35.04
CA VAL A 5 -8.36 57.40 34.50
C VAL A 5 -9.04 56.32 33.65
N LEU A 6 -8.84 56.42 32.34
CA LEU A 6 -9.25 55.41 31.36
C LEU A 6 -8.23 54.23 31.42
N LEU A 7 -8.66 53.11 31.97
CA LEU A 7 -7.93 51.86 31.82
C LEU A 7 -8.33 51.27 30.48
N MET A 8 -7.41 51.23 29.53
CA MET A 8 -7.55 50.54 28.25
C MET A 8 -7.23 49.06 28.51
N LEU A 9 -8.27 48.25 28.67
CA LEU A 9 -8.15 46.78 28.58
C LEU A 9 -7.97 46.47 27.10
N CYS A 10 -6.73 46.06 26.70
CA CYS A 10 -6.52 45.29 25.49
C CYS A 10 -7.06 43.89 25.72
N LEU A 11 -8.26 43.63 25.26
CA LEU A 11 -8.73 42.30 24.98
C LEU A 11 -7.95 41.82 23.73
N LEU A 12 -6.93 41.05 23.92
CA LEU A 12 -6.41 40.14 22.93
C LEU A 12 -7.49 39.07 22.73
N THR A 13 -8.34 39.28 21.76
CA THR A 13 -9.11 38.19 21.17
C THR A 13 -8.11 37.40 20.35
N ILE A 14 -7.61 36.31 20.93
CA ILE A 14 -7.05 35.20 20.17
C ILE A 14 -8.24 34.71 19.35
N GLY A 15 -8.32 35.15 18.13
CA GLY A 15 -9.18 34.56 17.12
C GLY A 15 -8.58 33.18 16.78
N GLY A 16 -9.05 32.17 17.50
CA GLY A 16 -8.96 30.81 16.98
C GLY A 16 -9.72 30.85 15.66
N ALA A 17 -9.01 30.91 14.56
CA ALA A 17 -9.57 30.69 13.25
C ALA A 17 -10.06 29.23 13.26
N SER A 18 -11.38 29.06 13.29
CA SER A 18 -12.03 27.83 12.94
C SER A 18 -11.67 27.54 11.47
N LEU A 19 -10.62 26.78 11.24
CA LEU A 19 -10.17 26.35 9.90
C LEU A 19 -11.15 25.39 9.21
N ALA A 20 -12.27 25.08 9.82
CA ALA A 20 -13.21 24.05 9.35
C ALA A 20 -14.46 24.59 8.62
N ALA A 21 -14.64 25.91 8.41
CA ALA A 21 -15.92 26.44 7.92
C ALA A 21 -15.92 26.93 6.46
N ASP A 22 -14.77 27.02 5.77
CA ASP A 22 -14.69 27.60 4.40
C ASP A 22 -13.63 26.92 3.50
N GLN A 23 -13.19 25.70 3.77
CA GLN A 23 -12.31 24.98 2.83
C GLN A 23 -13.15 24.56 1.62
N GLN A 24 -12.82 25.12 0.46
CA GLN A 24 -13.35 24.72 -0.84
C GLN A 24 -12.16 24.32 -1.73
N LEU A 25 -12.33 23.26 -2.50
CA LEU A 25 -11.37 22.92 -3.54
C LEU A 25 -11.36 24.04 -4.59
N ASP A 26 -10.15 24.38 -5.04
CA ASP A 26 -9.98 25.24 -6.21
C ASP A 26 -10.18 24.35 -7.45
N LEU A 27 -11.42 24.27 -7.92
CA LEU A 27 -11.82 23.38 -9.00
C LEU A 27 -12.68 24.07 -10.07
N GLN A 28 -12.64 23.49 -11.27
CA GLN A 28 -13.54 23.78 -12.37
C GLN A 28 -14.20 22.49 -12.87
N GLN A 29 -15.52 22.50 -13.02
CA GLN A 29 -16.31 21.40 -13.57
C GLN A 29 -17.04 21.83 -14.84
N TYR A 30 -17.00 21.02 -15.89
CA TYR A 30 -17.71 21.25 -17.13
C TYR A 30 -17.96 19.93 -17.87
N VAL A 31 -18.81 19.98 -18.92
CA VAL A 31 -19.12 18.82 -19.75
C VAL A 31 -18.78 19.17 -21.20
N LEU A 32 -18.05 18.30 -21.90
CA LEU A 32 -17.76 18.43 -23.33
C LEU A 32 -19.02 18.15 -24.16
N ASP A 33 -19.01 18.61 -25.43
CA ASP A 33 -20.13 18.39 -26.35
C ASP A 33 -20.41 16.89 -26.61
N ASN A 34 -19.41 16.03 -26.48
CA ASN A 34 -19.54 14.55 -26.57
C ASN A 34 -20.08 13.88 -25.30
N GLY A 35 -20.25 14.63 -24.23
CA GLY A 35 -20.83 14.18 -22.96
C GLY A 35 -19.81 13.77 -21.91
N LEU A 36 -18.51 13.85 -22.16
CA LEU A 36 -17.48 13.62 -21.13
C LEU A 36 -17.59 14.69 -20.04
N GLU A 37 -17.75 14.27 -18.81
CA GLU A 37 -17.67 15.13 -17.63
C GLU A 37 -16.20 15.35 -17.28
N VAL A 38 -15.81 16.61 -17.02
CA VAL A 38 -14.42 16.98 -16.69
C VAL A 38 -14.40 17.81 -15.42
N ILE A 39 -13.54 17.43 -14.51
CA ILE A 39 -13.28 18.13 -13.25
C ILE A 39 -11.79 18.41 -13.15
N LEU A 40 -11.42 19.65 -13.06
CA LEU A 40 -10.04 20.10 -12.88
C LEU A 40 -9.88 20.59 -11.44
N VAL A 41 -8.87 20.08 -10.72
CA VAL A 41 -8.60 20.45 -9.32
C VAL A 41 -7.17 20.93 -9.22
N ARG A 42 -6.96 22.14 -8.73
CA ARG A 42 -5.62 22.70 -8.58
C ARG A 42 -5.11 22.56 -7.17
N ASP A 43 -3.98 21.87 -7.04
CA ASP A 43 -3.12 21.84 -5.87
C ASP A 43 -1.66 22.00 -6.32
N THR A 44 -0.98 23.00 -5.81
CA THR A 44 0.42 23.31 -6.18
C THR A 44 1.41 22.92 -5.08
N THR A 45 1.01 22.07 -4.16
CA THR A 45 1.82 21.63 -3.01
C THR A 45 3.04 20.84 -3.49
N ALA A 46 2.83 19.92 -4.45
CA ALA A 46 3.89 19.18 -5.14
C ALA A 46 3.77 19.40 -6.66
N PRO A 47 4.87 19.35 -7.43
CA PRO A 47 4.80 19.46 -8.90
C PRO A 47 4.39 18.13 -9.55
N THR A 48 3.34 17.52 -9.06
CA THR A 48 2.74 16.27 -9.53
C THR A 48 1.33 16.50 -10.02
N VAL A 49 0.85 15.60 -10.87
CA VAL A 49 -0.53 15.60 -11.36
C VAL A 49 -1.02 14.17 -11.52
N ALA A 50 -2.27 13.94 -11.15
CA ALA A 50 -3.01 12.73 -11.45
C ALA A 50 -4.05 13.01 -12.54
N VAL A 51 -4.12 12.12 -13.52
CA VAL A 51 -5.19 12.04 -14.52
C VAL A 51 -5.97 10.77 -14.18
N ASP A 52 -7.19 10.91 -13.69
CA ASP A 52 -8.02 9.83 -13.23
C ASP A 52 -9.34 9.82 -14.02
N ILE A 53 -9.62 8.70 -14.67
CA ILE A 53 -10.81 8.53 -15.49
C ILE A 53 -11.63 7.33 -15.02
N TRP A 54 -12.86 7.59 -14.62
CA TRP A 54 -13.80 6.55 -14.24
C TRP A 54 -14.83 6.31 -15.34
N TYR A 55 -14.89 5.08 -15.83
CA TYR A 55 -15.99 4.60 -16.65
C TYR A 55 -17.08 3.99 -15.76
N LYS A 56 -18.34 4.41 -15.96
CA LYS A 56 -19.49 3.97 -15.16
C LYS A 56 -19.91 2.57 -15.60
N VAL A 57 -19.00 1.60 -15.48
CA VAL A 57 -19.12 0.19 -15.81
C VAL A 57 -18.23 -0.63 -14.89
N GLY A 58 -18.77 -1.65 -14.25
CA GLY A 58 -18.04 -2.57 -13.37
C GLY A 58 -18.59 -3.99 -13.51
N SER A 59 -18.26 -4.88 -12.58
CA SER A 59 -18.69 -6.28 -12.63
C SER A 59 -20.22 -6.46 -12.63
N ALA A 60 -20.98 -5.49 -12.11
CA ALA A 60 -22.43 -5.48 -12.17
C ALA A 60 -22.98 -5.46 -13.62
N ASN A 61 -22.18 -4.93 -14.55
CA ASN A 61 -22.54 -4.83 -15.96
C ASN A 61 -22.16 -6.07 -16.78
N ASP A 62 -21.46 -7.03 -16.16
CA ASP A 62 -21.09 -8.26 -16.85
C ASP A 62 -22.34 -8.99 -17.41
N PRO A 63 -22.31 -9.42 -18.66
CA PRO A 63 -23.43 -10.21 -19.20
C PRO A 63 -23.59 -11.53 -18.44
N ILE A 64 -24.81 -12.03 -18.34
CA ILE A 64 -25.08 -13.31 -17.69
C ILE A 64 -24.28 -14.44 -18.37
N GLY A 65 -23.51 -15.20 -17.59
CA GLY A 65 -22.61 -16.25 -18.08
C GLY A 65 -21.30 -15.73 -18.67
N LYS A 66 -20.93 -14.49 -18.34
CA LYS A 66 -19.68 -13.84 -18.71
C LYS A 66 -19.13 -13.02 -17.53
N SER A 67 -19.09 -13.64 -16.36
CA SER A 67 -18.55 -13.02 -15.15
C SER A 67 -17.04 -12.80 -15.28
N GLY A 68 -16.56 -11.60 -14.92
CA GLY A 68 -15.16 -11.17 -15.03
C GLY A 68 -14.83 -10.41 -16.33
N PHE A 69 -15.87 -10.06 -17.12
CA PHE A 69 -15.63 -9.31 -18.35
C PHE A 69 -15.16 -7.89 -18.12
N ALA A 70 -15.68 -7.20 -17.11
CA ALA A 70 -15.19 -5.86 -16.76
C ALA A 70 -13.71 -5.88 -16.36
N HIS A 71 -13.27 -6.90 -15.62
CA HIS A 71 -11.89 -7.08 -15.20
C HIS A 71 -10.97 -7.49 -16.36
N LEU A 72 -11.40 -8.49 -17.16
CA LEU A 72 -10.65 -8.85 -18.37
C LEU A 72 -10.48 -7.63 -19.29
N PHE A 73 -11.52 -6.78 -19.38
CA PHE A 73 -11.47 -5.59 -20.20
C PHE A 73 -10.55 -4.50 -19.58
N GLU A 74 -10.48 -4.40 -18.27
CA GLU A 74 -9.48 -3.56 -17.59
C GLU A 74 -8.08 -3.89 -18.10
N HIS A 75 -7.70 -5.17 -18.12
CA HIS A 75 -6.41 -5.63 -18.68
C HIS A 75 -6.25 -5.28 -20.17
N MET A 76 -7.29 -5.49 -20.97
CA MET A 76 -7.24 -5.20 -22.39
C MET A 76 -6.99 -3.72 -22.73
N MET A 77 -7.25 -2.80 -21.82
CA MET A 77 -6.97 -1.37 -21.99
C MET A 77 -5.46 -1.03 -21.97
N PHE A 78 -4.61 -1.97 -21.56
CA PHE A 78 -3.15 -1.81 -21.55
C PHE A 78 -2.47 -2.44 -22.79
N GLU A 79 -3.22 -3.23 -23.58
CA GLU A 79 -2.71 -4.03 -24.71
C GLU A 79 -2.53 -3.25 -26.01
N GLY A 80 -2.50 -1.93 -25.94
CA GLY A 80 -2.27 -1.05 -27.09
C GLY A 80 -3.50 -0.28 -27.55
N SER A 81 -3.22 0.78 -28.30
CA SER A 81 -4.19 1.73 -28.83
C SER A 81 -3.73 2.23 -30.21
N PRO A 82 -4.49 3.08 -30.93
CA PRO A 82 -4.14 3.48 -32.27
C PRO A 82 -2.71 3.99 -32.51
N HIS A 83 -2.09 4.60 -31.47
CA HIS A 83 -0.73 5.15 -31.58
C HIS A 83 0.25 4.55 -30.56
N ILE A 84 -0.23 3.73 -29.63
CA ILE A 84 0.56 3.12 -28.57
C ILE A 84 0.62 1.62 -28.85
N PRO A 85 1.81 1.03 -29.08
CA PRO A 85 1.92 -0.41 -29.28
C PRO A 85 1.60 -1.17 -27.99
N ASP A 86 1.43 -2.46 -28.11
CA ASP A 86 1.31 -3.37 -26.98
C ASP A 86 2.43 -3.15 -25.97
N ASN A 87 2.09 -3.12 -24.67
CA ASN A 87 2.98 -2.76 -23.55
C ASN A 87 3.70 -1.39 -23.71
N GLY A 88 3.22 -0.52 -24.59
CA GLY A 88 3.85 0.77 -24.88
C GLY A 88 3.59 1.86 -23.85
N MET A 89 2.59 1.71 -22.98
CA MET A 89 2.25 2.75 -22.01
C MET A 89 3.35 2.93 -20.97
N ASP A 90 3.85 1.84 -20.38
CA ASP A 90 4.94 1.90 -19.42
C ASP A 90 6.23 2.42 -20.04
N GLN A 91 6.50 2.05 -21.30
CA GLN A 91 7.64 2.58 -22.08
C GLN A 91 7.57 4.09 -22.31
N LEU A 92 6.37 4.69 -22.26
CA LEU A 92 6.17 6.14 -22.38
C LEU A 92 6.19 6.85 -21.02
N LEU A 93 5.65 6.22 -19.97
CA LEU A 93 5.48 6.83 -18.65
C LEU A 93 6.72 6.65 -17.75
N GLU A 94 7.31 5.46 -17.69
CA GLU A 94 8.48 5.21 -16.85
C GLU A 94 9.68 6.14 -17.13
N PRO A 95 10.03 6.43 -18.41
CA PRO A 95 11.14 7.34 -18.72
C PRO A 95 10.93 8.78 -18.23
N VAL A 96 9.71 9.17 -17.94
CA VAL A 96 9.39 10.50 -17.40
C VAL A 96 9.06 10.48 -15.90
N GLY A 97 9.18 9.30 -15.25
CA GLY A 97 8.88 9.07 -13.86
C GLY A 97 7.38 9.03 -13.57
N GLY A 98 6.58 8.74 -14.57
CA GLY A 98 5.15 8.51 -14.43
C GLY A 98 4.82 7.04 -14.16
N SER A 99 3.61 6.79 -13.69
CA SER A 99 3.04 5.45 -13.56
C SER A 99 1.58 5.43 -13.98
N SER A 100 1.11 4.28 -14.46
CA SER A 100 -0.29 4.02 -14.78
C SER A 100 -0.77 2.79 -14.04
N ASN A 101 -2.04 2.80 -13.63
CA ASN A 101 -2.69 1.61 -13.09
C ASN A 101 -4.21 1.71 -13.29
N ALA A 102 -4.92 0.63 -12.96
CA ALA A 102 -6.36 0.57 -13.02
C ALA A 102 -6.91 -0.35 -11.93
N TYR A 103 -8.21 -0.25 -11.69
CA TYR A 103 -8.96 -1.24 -10.92
C TYR A 103 -10.42 -1.27 -11.32
N VAL A 104 -11.03 -2.45 -11.22
CA VAL A 104 -12.46 -2.63 -11.41
C VAL A 104 -13.17 -2.79 -10.07
N SER A 105 -14.24 -2.03 -9.89
CA SER A 105 -15.18 -2.20 -8.79
C SER A 105 -16.46 -2.90 -9.27
N THR A 106 -17.44 -3.03 -8.38
CA THR A 106 -18.75 -3.52 -8.74
C THR A 106 -19.47 -2.58 -9.73
N ASP A 107 -19.29 -1.25 -9.58
CA ASP A 107 -20.11 -0.23 -10.27
C ASP A 107 -19.33 0.61 -11.30
N TYR A 108 -18.00 0.61 -11.25
CA TYR A 108 -17.17 1.41 -12.14
C TYR A 108 -15.79 0.76 -12.34
N THR A 109 -15.10 1.19 -13.40
CA THR A 109 -13.69 0.86 -13.66
C THR A 109 -12.92 2.17 -13.72
N ALA A 110 -11.86 2.26 -12.92
CA ALA A 110 -10.98 3.42 -12.83
C ALA A 110 -9.66 3.14 -13.56
N TYR A 111 -9.16 4.15 -14.28
CA TYR A 111 -7.82 4.19 -14.85
C TYR A 111 -7.17 5.49 -14.41
N TYR A 112 -5.93 5.41 -13.94
CA TYR A 112 -5.23 6.61 -13.48
C TYR A 112 -3.76 6.60 -13.88
N ASP A 113 -3.31 7.77 -14.28
CA ASP A 113 -1.90 8.06 -14.55
C ASP A 113 -1.42 9.10 -13.55
N THR A 114 -0.27 8.87 -12.93
CA THR A 114 0.42 9.88 -12.12
C THR A 114 1.72 10.27 -12.81
N VAL A 115 1.92 11.56 -13.04
CA VAL A 115 3.09 12.07 -13.74
C VAL A 115 3.59 13.37 -13.09
N PRO A 116 4.89 13.73 -13.23
CA PRO A 116 5.33 15.09 -12.94
C PRO A 116 4.48 16.10 -13.72
N SER A 117 4.10 17.21 -13.12
CA SER A 117 3.08 18.14 -13.66
C SER A 117 3.36 18.62 -15.08
N HIS A 118 4.64 18.77 -15.46
CA HIS A 118 5.03 19.15 -16.83
C HIS A 118 4.75 18.06 -17.88
N GLN A 119 4.53 16.82 -17.46
CA GLN A 119 4.18 15.67 -18.31
C GLN A 119 2.67 15.44 -18.44
N LEU A 120 1.83 16.31 -17.87
CA LEU A 120 0.38 16.24 -18.05
C LEU A 120 -0.10 16.04 -19.49
N PRO A 121 0.53 16.67 -20.52
CA PRO A 121 0.12 16.42 -21.91
C PRO A 121 0.29 14.96 -22.36
N LEU A 122 1.30 14.25 -21.84
CA LEU A 122 1.52 12.84 -22.15
C LEU A 122 0.40 11.96 -21.55
N ALA A 123 0.10 12.10 -20.26
CA ALA A 123 -0.96 11.34 -19.61
C ALA A 123 -2.34 11.57 -20.26
N LEU A 124 -2.70 12.83 -20.52
CA LEU A 124 -3.95 13.14 -21.23
C LEU A 124 -4.00 12.56 -22.65
N TRP A 125 -2.86 12.50 -23.35
CA TRP A 125 -2.79 11.92 -24.68
C TRP A 125 -2.98 10.41 -24.65
N ILE A 126 -2.35 9.71 -23.70
CA ILE A 126 -2.52 8.26 -23.49
C ILE A 126 -4.01 7.94 -23.26
N GLU A 127 -4.64 8.65 -22.32
CA GLU A 127 -6.04 8.43 -21.98
C GLU A 127 -7.00 8.73 -23.14
N ALA A 128 -6.72 9.76 -23.92
CA ALA A 128 -7.53 10.08 -25.09
C ALA A 128 -7.35 9.05 -26.23
N ASP A 129 -6.14 8.52 -26.43
CA ASP A 129 -5.86 7.54 -27.47
C ASP A 129 -6.57 6.21 -27.17
N ARG A 130 -6.46 5.69 -25.94
CA ARG A 130 -7.15 4.45 -25.55
C ARG A 130 -8.69 4.60 -25.45
N MET A 131 -9.22 5.78 -25.11
CA MET A 131 -10.66 6.05 -25.21
C MET A 131 -11.14 6.04 -26.68
N GLY A 132 -10.32 6.48 -27.61
CA GLY A 132 -10.62 6.50 -29.04
C GLY A 132 -10.68 5.11 -29.66
N GLY A 133 -9.81 4.20 -29.24
CA GLY A 133 -9.73 2.84 -29.76
C GLY A 133 -8.70 1.99 -29.04
N LEU A 134 -8.86 0.66 -29.19
CA LEU A 134 -7.93 -0.32 -28.63
C LEU A 134 -7.47 -1.28 -29.72
N ASP A 135 -6.25 -1.76 -29.60
CA ASP A 135 -5.68 -2.77 -30.49
C ASP A 135 -6.00 -4.18 -29.99
N VAL A 136 -7.27 -4.58 -30.14
CA VAL A 136 -7.76 -5.87 -29.67
C VAL A 136 -7.43 -6.95 -30.70
N THR A 137 -6.47 -7.80 -30.38
CA THR A 137 -6.09 -8.98 -31.18
C THR A 137 -6.46 -10.28 -30.46
N GLN A 138 -6.48 -11.39 -31.20
CA GLN A 138 -6.71 -12.70 -30.56
C GLN A 138 -5.53 -13.08 -29.65
N GLU A 139 -4.32 -12.69 -30.02
CA GLU A 139 -3.11 -12.94 -29.24
C GLU A 139 -3.15 -12.22 -27.90
N ASN A 140 -3.48 -10.91 -27.89
CA ASN A 140 -3.63 -10.12 -26.65
C ASN A 140 -4.75 -10.69 -25.77
N LEU A 141 -5.90 -11.04 -26.36
CA LEU A 141 -7.01 -11.63 -25.61
C LEU A 141 -6.61 -12.98 -24.98
N ASP A 142 -5.92 -13.85 -25.70
CA ASP A 142 -5.49 -15.15 -25.19
C ASP A 142 -4.45 -14.99 -24.08
N ASN A 143 -3.52 -14.02 -24.23
CA ASN A 143 -2.54 -13.67 -23.21
C ASN A 143 -3.21 -13.11 -21.94
N GLN A 144 -4.06 -12.10 -22.08
CA GLN A 144 -4.71 -11.49 -20.92
C GLN A 144 -5.70 -12.45 -20.23
N ARG A 145 -6.35 -13.33 -20.99
CA ARG A 145 -7.16 -14.41 -20.39
C ARG A 145 -6.31 -15.31 -19.51
N ALA A 146 -5.11 -15.69 -19.94
CA ALA A 146 -4.22 -16.52 -19.15
C ALA A 146 -3.77 -15.79 -17.87
N ILE A 147 -3.42 -14.51 -17.98
CA ILE A 147 -3.02 -13.68 -16.83
C ILE A 147 -4.17 -13.53 -15.82
N VAL A 148 -5.38 -13.22 -16.26
CA VAL A 148 -6.56 -13.07 -15.37
C VAL A 148 -6.91 -14.39 -14.68
N ILE A 149 -6.77 -15.54 -15.37
CA ILE A 149 -7.00 -16.87 -14.77
C ILE A 149 -5.95 -17.16 -13.70
N GLU A 150 -4.68 -16.87 -13.96
CA GLU A 150 -3.62 -17.03 -12.98
C GLU A 150 -3.80 -16.13 -11.77
N GLU A 151 -4.20 -14.88 -12.00
CA GLU A 151 -4.52 -13.94 -10.93
C GLU A 151 -5.69 -14.42 -10.07
N LEU A 152 -6.77 -14.94 -10.69
CA LEU A 152 -7.90 -15.51 -9.96
C LEU A 152 -7.48 -16.69 -9.08
N GLN A 153 -6.68 -17.61 -9.63
CA GLN A 153 -6.16 -18.73 -8.87
C GLN A 153 -5.27 -18.28 -7.72
N ARG A 154 -4.36 -17.33 -7.96
CA ARG A 154 -3.47 -16.78 -6.95
C ARG A 154 -4.20 -15.99 -5.86
N SER A 155 -5.19 -15.18 -6.23
CA SER A 155 -5.88 -14.26 -5.31
C SER A 155 -6.97 -14.93 -4.49
N TYR A 156 -7.58 -15.99 -5.01
CA TYR A 156 -8.71 -16.65 -4.38
C TYR A 156 -8.53 -18.16 -4.21
N ASP A 157 -8.23 -18.92 -5.30
CA ASP A 157 -8.34 -20.37 -5.26
C ASP A 157 -7.15 -21.05 -4.54
N ASN A 158 -5.97 -20.43 -4.54
CA ASN A 158 -4.72 -20.95 -3.94
C ASN A 158 -4.26 -20.14 -2.71
N ARG A 159 -5.09 -19.23 -2.22
CA ARG A 159 -4.78 -18.36 -1.08
C ARG A 159 -5.59 -18.77 0.15
N PRO A 160 -4.99 -18.79 1.36
CA PRO A 160 -5.74 -18.92 2.61
C PRO A 160 -6.93 -17.96 2.67
N TYR A 161 -8.10 -18.47 3.02
CA TYR A 161 -9.38 -17.75 3.09
C TYR A 161 -9.91 -17.19 1.76
N GLY A 162 -9.24 -17.38 0.62
CA GLY A 162 -9.62 -16.76 -0.64
C GLY A 162 -11.01 -17.16 -1.13
N THR A 163 -11.34 -18.45 -1.08
CA THR A 163 -12.67 -18.96 -1.41
C THR A 163 -13.76 -18.38 -0.49
N ALA A 164 -13.45 -18.19 0.80
CA ALA A 164 -14.38 -17.62 1.77
C ALA A 164 -14.62 -16.13 1.52
N VAL A 165 -13.57 -15.36 1.19
CA VAL A 165 -13.72 -13.95 0.80
C VAL A 165 -14.56 -13.82 -0.46
N LYS A 166 -14.34 -14.68 -1.48
CA LYS A 166 -15.14 -14.70 -2.70
C LYS A 166 -16.61 -14.99 -2.41
N ALA A 167 -16.90 -15.93 -1.51
CA ALA A 167 -18.28 -16.22 -1.07
C ALA A 167 -18.88 -15.03 -0.31
N LEU A 168 -18.12 -14.41 0.61
CA LEU A 168 -18.55 -13.25 1.40
C LEU A 168 -19.05 -12.11 0.51
N ILE A 169 -18.27 -11.76 -0.53
CA ILE A 169 -18.57 -10.59 -1.39
C ILE A 169 -19.60 -10.88 -2.49
N THR A 170 -20.17 -12.08 -2.57
CA THR A 170 -21.11 -12.45 -3.63
C THR A 170 -22.40 -13.08 -3.13
N VAL A 171 -22.32 -14.02 -2.20
CA VAL A 171 -23.49 -14.82 -1.75
C VAL A 171 -24.55 -13.98 -1.03
N PRO A 172 -24.21 -13.04 -0.14
CA PRO A 172 -25.19 -12.33 0.66
C PRO A 172 -26.08 -11.35 -0.13
N TYR A 173 -25.72 -11.01 -1.36
CA TYR A 173 -26.54 -10.09 -2.15
C TYR A 173 -27.83 -10.75 -2.65
N SER A 174 -28.96 -10.07 -2.47
CA SER A 174 -30.22 -10.38 -3.15
C SER A 174 -30.25 -9.82 -4.58
N TYR A 175 -29.47 -8.77 -4.85
CA TYR A 175 -29.37 -8.08 -6.13
C TYR A 175 -28.50 -8.84 -7.13
N GLU A 176 -29.12 -9.41 -8.18
CA GLU A 176 -28.47 -10.30 -9.14
C GLU A 176 -27.17 -9.75 -9.77
N PRO A 177 -27.06 -8.46 -10.15
CA PRO A 177 -25.82 -7.92 -10.69
C PRO A 177 -24.61 -8.02 -9.74
N TYR A 178 -24.83 -8.06 -8.41
CA TYR A 178 -23.76 -8.09 -7.40
C TYR A 178 -23.39 -9.50 -6.93
N LYS A 179 -24.06 -10.53 -7.44
CA LYS A 179 -23.73 -11.94 -7.13
C LYS A 179 -22.48 -12.47 -7.86
N ARG A 180 -21.69 -11.57 -8.46
CA ARG A 180 -20.50 -11.91 -9.24
C ARG A 180 -19.30 -11.17 -8.67
N PRO A 181 -18.17 -11.88 -8.45
CA PRO A 181 -16.94 -11.19 -8.04
C PRO A 181 -16.40 -10.37 -9.22
N ALA A 182 -15.73 -9.26 -8.95
CA ALA A 182 -15.18 -8.41 -9.99
C ALA A 182 -14.22 -9.17 -10.92
N ILE A 183 -13.36 -10.02 -10.36
CA ILE A 183 -12.43 -10.87 -11.12
C ILE A 183 -13.13 -11.98 -11.93
N GLY A 184 -14.40 -12.27 -11.64
CA GLY A 184 -15.19 -13.26 -12.36
C GLY A 184 -14.95 -14.70 -11.93
N ASN A 185 -15.19 -15.61 -12.87
CA ASN A 185 -14.90 -17.03 -12.71
C ASN A 185 -14.19 -17.57 -13.96
N ILE A 186 -13.35 -18.59 -13.75
CA ILE A 186 -12.48 -19.17 -14.78
C ILE A 186 -13.26 -19.65 -16.01
N ASP A 187 -14.38 -20.30 -15.79
CA ASP A 187 -15.20 -20.86 -16.89
C ASP A 187 -15.76 -19.80 -17.83
N ASP A 188 -16.13 -18.65 -17.31
CA ASP A 188 -16.67 -17.55 -18.07
C ASP A 188 -15.57 -16.73 -18.76
N VAL A 189 -14.45 -16.47 -18.06
CA VAL A 189 -13.26 -15.83 -18.63
C VAL A 189 -12.70 -16.67 -19.79
N ASN A 190 -12.64 -17.99 -19.64
CA ASN A 190 -12.21 -18.91 -20.69
C ASN A 190 -13.10 -18.90 -21.94
N LYS A 191 -14.35 -18.49 -21.83
CA LYS A 191 -15.30 -18.40 -22.97
C LYS A 191 -15.29 -17.05 -23.67
N ALA A 192 -14.53 -16.08 -23.18
CA ALA A 192 -14.45 -14.75 -23.78
C ALA A 192 -14.03 -14.82 -25.24
N GLN A 193 -14.74 -14.11 -26.10
CA GLN A 193 -14.44 -14.00 -27.52
C GLN A 193 -14.11 -12.55 -27.86
N ILE A 194 -13.35 -12.35 -28.92
CA ILE A 194 -12.92 -11.02 -29.36
C ILE A 194 -14.11 -10.07 -29.65
N GLU A 195 -15.20 -10.59 -30.21
CA GLU A 195 -16.41 -9.81 -30.47
C GLU A 195 -17.09 -9.34 -29.18
N ASP A 196 -16.95 -10.09 -28.10
CA ASP A 196 -17.48 -9.71 -26.80
C ASP A 196 -16.70 -8.52 -26.23
N VAL A 197 -15.35 -8.59 -26.31
CA VAL A 197 -14.45 -7.51 -25.88
C VAL A 197 -14.73 -6.23 -26.67
N LEU A 198 -14.78 -6.31 -28.00
CA LEU A 198 -15.12 -5.18 -28.87
C LEU A 198 -16.52 -4.61 -28.59
N SER A 199 -17.50 -5.49 -28.32
CA SER A 199 -18.86 -5.05 -27.98
C SER A 199 -18.88 -4.32 -26.63
N PHE A 200 -18.11 -4.79 -25.65
CA PHE A 200 -18.01 -4.20 -24.33
C PHE A 200 -17.39 -2.80 -24.39
N HIS A 201 -16.26 -2.65 -25.12
CA HIS A 201 -15.65 -1.36 -25.41
C HIS A 201 -16.64 -0.36 -26.02
N ARG A 202 -17.31 -0.77 -27.12
CA ARG A 202 -18.26 0.11 -27.83
C ARG A 202 -19.42 0.56 -26.96
N THR A 203 -19.85 -0.27 -26.02
CA THR A 203 -21.01 -0.01 -25.19
C THR A 203 -20.68 0.90 -24.00
N TYR A 204 -19.57 0.65 -23.34
CA TYR A 204 -19.30 1.24 -22.03
C TYR A 204 -18.17 2.26 -22.01
N TYR A 205 -17.14 2.08 -22.86
CA TYR A 205 -15.94 2.94 -22.87
C TYR A 205 -16.12 4.11 -23.85
N VAL A 206 -17.08 4.95 -23.49
CA VAL A 206 -17.52 6.09 -24.32
C VAL A 206 -17.48 7.38 -23.49
N PRO A 207 -17.21 8.56 -24.12
CA PRO A 207 -17.10 9.83 -23.40
C PRO A 207 -18.29 10.13 -22.49
N ASN A 208 -19.49 9.86 -22.95
CA ASN A 208 -20.73 10.13 -22.18
C ASN A 208 -21.01 9.14 -21.04
N ASN A 209 -20.15 8.14 -20.85
CA ASN A 209 -20.16 7.20 -19.72
C ASN A 209 -18.93 7.36 -18.80
N ALA A 210 -18.13 8.40 -19.03
CA ALA A 210 -16.90 8.65 -18.29
C ALA A 210 -16.92 9.99 -17.56
N THR A 211 -16.15 10.06 -16.46
CA THR A 211 -15.79 11.27 -15.77
C THR A 211 -14.26 11.33 -15.70
N LEU A 212 -13.67 12.42 -16.18
CA LEU A 212 -12.24 12.69 -16.14
C LEU A 212 -11.96 13.71 -15.04
N VAL A 213 -11.13 13.34 -14.06
CA VAL A 213 -10.57 14.26 -13.06
C VAL A 213 -9.09 14.47 -13.35
N VAL A 214 -8.65 15.72 -13.32
CA VAL A 214 -7.24 16.11 -13.38
C VAL A 214 -6.93 16.91 -12.15
N ALA A 215 -6.13 16.36 -11.25
CA ALA A 215 -5.82 16.97 -9.96
C ALA A 215 -4.30 17.12 -9.75
N GLY A 216 -3.88 18.25 -9.19
CA GLY A 216 -2.47 18.55 -8.90
C GLY A 216 -2.03 19.93 -9.37
N ASP A 217 -0.73 20.08 -9.67
CA ASP A 217 -0.12 21.35 -10.10
C ASP A 217 -0.45 21.65 -11.56
N ILE A 218 -1.62 22.25 -11.77
CA ILE A 218 -2.19 22.54 -13.08
C ILE A 218 -2.54 24.02 -13.27
N ASP A 219 -2.47 24.47 -14.54
CA ASP A 219 -3.12 25.72 -14.98
C ASP A 219 -4.46 25.39 -15.64
N PHE A 220 -5.55 25.93 -15.12
CA PHE A 220 -6.90 25.62 -15.60
C PHE A 220 -7.11 25.88 -17.09
N ASP A 221 -6.63 27.01 -17.60
CA ASP A 221 -6.87 27.41 -18.98
C ASP A 221 -6.07 26.52 -19.95
N ALA A 222 -4.80 26.22 -19.60
CA ALA A 222 -3.94 25.35 -20.39
C ALA A 222 -4.43 23.89 -20.38
N THR A 223 -4.77 23.37 -19.19
CA THR A 223 -5.30 22.01 -19.03
C THR A 223 -6.62 21.84 -19.76
N ARG A 224 -7.54 22.80 -19.63
CA ARG A 224 -8.80 22.77 -20.37
C ARG A 224 -8.57 22.75 -21.90
N ALA A 225 -7.64 23.56 -22.40
CA ALA A 225 -7.33 23.57 -23.83
C ALA A 225 -6.78 22.23 -24.33
N LEU A 226 -5.97 21.52 -23.53
CA LEU A 226 -5.49 20.17 -23.82
C LEU A 226 -6.65 19.16 -23.83
N VAL A 227 -7.49 19.16 -22.80
CA VAL A 227 -8.65 18.26 -22.72
C VAL A 227 -9.62 18.50 -23.89
N ASP A 228 -9.95 19.77 -24.19
CA ASP A 228 -10.84 20.13 -25.30
C ASP A 228 -10.25 19.64 -26.66
N ALA A 229 -8.93 19.72 -26.83
CA ALA A 229 -8.26 19.32 -28.07
C ALA A 229 -8.17 17.79 -28.23
N LEU A 230 -7.87 17.06 -27.16
CA LEU A 230 -7.64 15.61 -27.21
C LEU A 230 -8.95 14.82 -27.12
N PHE A 231 -9.80 15.14 -26.16
CA PHE A 231 -11.05 14.37 -25.91
C PHE A 231 -12.26 14.93 -26.68
N GLY A 232 -12.31 16.24 -26.96
CA GLY A 232 -13.44 16.87 -27.63
C GLY A 232 -13.83 16.25 -28.99
N PRO A 233 -12.87 15.84 -29.84
CA PRO A 233 -13.15 15.20 -31.13
C PRO A 233 -13.69 13.77 -31.02
N ILE A 234 -13.48 13.05 -29.90
CA ILE A 234 -13.94 11.65 -29.72
C ILE A 234 -15.46 11.64 -29.77
N PRO A 235 -16.08 10.80 -30.64
CA PRO A 235 -17.53 10.79 -30.80
C PRO A 235 -18.26 10.32 -29.55
N ARG A 236 -19.39 10.95 -29.24
CA ARG A 236 -20.34 10.43 -28.22
C ARG A 236 -20.77 9.04 -28.63
N GLY A 237 -20.82 8.10 -27.63
CA GLY A 237 -21.42 6.80 -27.79
C GLY A 237 -22.94 6.79 -27.57
N ASP A 238 -23.55 5.62 -27.76
CA ASP A 238 -24.91 5.36 -27.30
C ASP A 238 -24.92 5.37 -25.75
N ASP A 239 -26.08 5.67 -25.16
CA ASP A 239 -26.21 5.59 -23.70
C ASP A 239 -26.18 4.11 -23.26
N PRO A 240 -25.31 3.72 -22.29
CA PRO A 240 -25.21 2.33 -21.85
C PRO A 240 -26.53 1.80 -21.27
N PRO A 241 -26.76 0.47 -21.33
CA PRO A 241 -27.94 -0.16 -20.73
C PRO A 241 -27.98 0.13 -19.22
N ALA A 242 -29.15 0.52 -18.71
CA ALA A 242 -29.34 0.69 -17.28
C ALA A 242 -29.38 -0.68 -16.57
N LEU A 243 -28.76 -0.74 -15.38
CA LEU A 243 -28.91 -1.90 -14.50
C LEU A 243 -30.35 -2.04 -14.01
N PRO A 244 -30.79 -3.26 -13.64
CA PRO A 244 -32.10 -3.47 -13.02
C PRO A 244 -32.24 -2.61 -11.75
N GLU A 245 -33.47 -2.22 -11.42
CA GLU A 245 -33.73 -1.55 -10.15
C GLU A 245 -33.52 -2.52 -8.98
N PHE A 246 -32.79 -2.08 -7.95
CA PHE A 246 -32.64 -2.87 -6.72
C PHE A 246 -33.97 -2.89 -5.95
N VAL A 247 -34.40 -4.10 -5.60
CA VAL A 247 -35.57 -4.33 -4.74
C VAL A 247 -35.11 -5.21 -3.58
N PRO A 248 -35.09 -4.68 -2.34
CA PRO A 248 -34.74 -5.48 -1.18
C PRO A 248 -35.57 -6.74 -1.05
N VAL A 249 -34.96 -7.83 -0.64
CA VAL A 249 -35.64 -9.12 -0.39
C VAL A 249 -35.34 -9.53 1.03
N ASP A 250 -36.39 -9.62 1.86
CA ASP A 250 -36.26 -10.10 3.23
C ASP A 250 -35.89 -11.59 3.24
N GLN A 251 -34.91 -11.97 4.03
CA GLN A 251 -34.54 -13.36 4.27
C GLN A 251 -35.37 -13.89 5.46
N GLU A 252 -35.88 -15.11 5.36
CA GLU A 252 -36.74 -15.69 6.41
C GLU A 252 -35.95 -16.40 7.52
N GLU A 253 -34.76 -16.94 7.19
CA GLU A 253 -33.89 -17.69 8.12
C GLU A 253 -32.40 -17.42 7.80
N ALA A 254 -31.53 -17.40 8.81
CA ALA A 254 -30.09 -17.29 8.65
C ALA A 254 -29.52 -18.44 7.81
N GLU A 255 -28.58 -18.15 6.93
CA GLU A 255 -27.91 -19.15 6.10
C GLU A 255 -26.52 -19.46 6.69
N TYR A 256 -26.24 -20.75 6.93
CA TYR A 256 -24.95 -21.23 7.42
C TYR A 256 -24.24 -22.04 6.34
N ILE A 257 -23.03 -21.59 5.97
CA ILE A 257 -22.21 -22.19 4.93
C ILE A 257 -20.88 -22.61 5.57
N THR A 258 -20.48 -23.86 5.40
CA THR A 258 -19.16 -24.33 5.80
C THR A 258 -18.25 -24.33 4.57
N ILE A 259 -17.08 -23.69 4.67
CA ILE A 259 -16.06 -23.65 3.64
C ILE A 259 -14.85 -24.39 4.18
N GLU A 260 -14.51 -25.48 3.52
CA GLU A 260 -13.29 -26.24 3.79
C GLU A 260 -12.14 -25.64 2.98
N ASP A 261 -11.07 -25.24 3.66
CA ASP A 261 -9.92 -24.57 3.05
C ASP A 261 -8.62 -25.33 3.41
N PRO A 262 -7.91 -25.88 2.42
CA PRO A 262 -6.68 -26.64 2.66
C PRO A 262 -5.44 -25.77 2.95
N PHE A 263 -5.57 -24.44 2.85
CA PHE A 263 -4.44 -23.51 2.99
C PHE A 263 -4.41 -22.80 4.33
N ILE A 264 -5.43 -22.95 5.19
CA ILE A 264 -5.51 -22.28 6.48
C ILE A 264 -5.00 -23.17 7.62
N ASN A 265 -4.42 -22.52 8.64
CA ASN A 265 -4.06 -23.14 9.93
C ASN A 265 -4.96 -22.65 11.07
N LEU A 266 -5.68 -21.56 10.86
CA LEU A 266 -6.58 -20.97 11.84
C LEU A 266 -8.01 -20.90 11.28
N PRO A 267 -9.03 -21.25 12.09
CA PRO A 267 -10.41 -21.17 11.66
C PRO A 267 -10.86 -19.71 11.59
N ALA A 268 -11.77 -19.38 10.66
CA ALA A 268 -12.36 -18.06 10.58
C ALA A 268 -13.90 -18.11 10.51
N LEU A 269 -14.53 -17.09 11.08
CA LEU A 269 -15.95 -16.83 11.00
C LEU A 269 -16.18 -15.54 10.23
N LEU A 270 -16.92 -15.64 9.12
CA LEU A 270 -17.36 -14.46 8.38
C LEU A 270 -18.88 -14.38 8.47
N VAL A 271 -19.42 -13.19 8.75
CA VAL A 271 -20.86 -12.97 8.83
C VAL A 271 -21.21 -11.74 8.01
N ALA A 272 -22.18 -11.84 7.11
CA ALA A 272 -22.58 -10.72 6.27
C ALA A 272 -24.08 -10.47 6.27
N TYR A 273 -24.43 -9.19 6.11
CA TYR A 273 -25.77 -8.68 5.96
C TYR A 273 -25.83 -7.76 4.74
N GLU A 274 -26.89 -7.84 3.95
CA GLU A 274 -27.15 -6.85 2.92
C GLU A 274 -27.67 -5.55 3.56
N ILE A 275 -27.07 -4.40 3.20
CA ILE A 275 -27.42 -3.10 3.73
C ILE A 275 -27.76 -2.12 2.61
N PRO A 276 -28.43 -0.97 2.92
CA PRO A 276 -28.77 0.01 1.90
C PRO A 276 -27.53 0.64 1.24
N PRO A 277 -27.71 1.26 0.04
CA PRO A 277 -26.64 1.94 -0.70
C PRO A 277 -25.91 3.02 0.10
N LEU A 278 -24.66 3.35 -0.27
CA LEU A 278 -23.85 4.42 0.32
C LEU A 278 -24.57 5.78 0.39
N ILE A 279 -25.42 6.07 -0.60
CA ILE A 279 -26.17 7.35 -0.63
C ILE A 279 -27.40 7.39 0.29
N HIS A 280 -27.79 6.25 0.87
CA HIS A 280 -28.94 6.15 1.75
C HIS A 280 -28.74 6.99 3.04
N GLU A 281 -29.86 7.48 3.62
CA GLU A 281 -29.80 8.30 4.85
C GLU A 281 -29.27 7.53 6.06
N ASP A 282 -29.43 6.21 6.11
CA ASP A 282 -28.99 5.34 7.20
C ASP A 282 -27.52 4.87 7.07
N TYR A 283 -26.91 5.03 5.91
CA TYR A 283 -25.54 4.57 5.69
C TYR A 283 -24.53 5.16 6.69
N PRO A 284 -24.53 6.48 7.01
CA PRO A 284 -23.60 7.02 8.01
C PRO A 284 -23.74 6.39 9.39
N ALA A 285 -24.94 6.00 9.80
CA ALA A 285 -25.14 5.33 11.09
C ALA A 285 -24.61 3.90 11.09
N LEU A 286 -24.73 3.18 9.97
CA LEU A 286 -24.14 1.85 9.78
C LEU A 286 -22.61 1.90 9.74
N ASP A 287 -22.02 2.87 9.04
CA ASP A 287 -20.56 3.05 8.99
C ASP A 287 -19.99 3.45 10.38
N VAL A 288 -20.67 4.34 11.11
CA VAL A 288 -20.30 4.64 12.49
C VAL A 288 -20.39 3.39 13.37
N LEU A 289 -21.43 2.56 13.21
CA LEU A 289 -21.58 1.31 13.95
C LEU A 289 -20.40 0.34 13.69
N SER A 290 -20.00 0.15 12.43
CA SER A 290 -18.87 -0.72 12.08
C SER A 290 -17.58 -0.22 12.74
N ARG A 291 -17.35 1.08 12.73
CA ARG A 291 -16.16 1.72 13.32
C ARG A 291 -16.14 1.67 14.85
N VAL A 292 -17.26 1.85 15.50
CA VAL A 292 -17.39 1.66 16.97
C VAL A 292 -17.02 0.23 17.34
N LEU A 293 -17.42 -0.74 16.52
CA LEU A 293 -17.14 -2.14 16.77
C LEU A 293 -15.66 -2.48 16.59
N SER A 294 -14.98 -2.00 15.56
CA SER A 294 -13.69 -2.55 15.15
C SER A 294 -12.56 -1.57 14.86
N VAL A 295 -12.79 -0.25 14.77
CA VAL A 295 -11.71 0.67 14.37
C VAL A 295 -10.90 1.14 15.58
N GLY A 296 -9.60 0.81 15.54
CA GLY A 296 -8.62 1.16 16.56
C GLY A 296 -8.49 0.12 17.69
N ASP A 297 -7.35 0.18 18.38
CA ASP A 297 -7.03 -0.73 19.50
C ASP A 297 -8.01 -0.57 20.68
N SER A 298 -8.65 0.58 20.80
CA SER A 298 -9.65 0.84 21.84
C SER A 298 -11.08 0.46 21.43
N SER A 299 -11.29 -0.19 20.28
CA SER A 299 -12.60 -0.64 19.78
C SER A 299 -13.20 -1.77 20.60
N ARG A 300 -14.50 -2.04 20.42
CA ARG A 300 -15.22 -3.02 21.23
C ARG A 300 -14.80 -4.46 20.93
N LEU A 301 -14.65 -4.81 19.64
CA LEU A 301 -14.22 -6.16 19.24
C LEU A 301 -12.75 -6.41 19.59
N ALA A 302 -11.87 -5.41 19.44
CA ALA A 302 -10.48 -5.53 19.88
C ALA A 302 -10.41 -5.90 21.36
N LYS A 303 -11.07 -5.14 22.22
CA LYS A 303 -11.12 -5.42 23.67
C LYS A 303 -11.74 -6.78 24.02
N ARG A 304 -12.77 -7.19 23.28
CA ARG A 304 -13.54 -8.39 23.59
C ARG A 304 -12.89 -9.68 23.10
N LEU A 305 -12.24 -9.63 21.93
CA LEU A 305 -11.76 -10.81 21.23
C LEU A 305 -10.23 -10.84 21.09
N VAL A 306 -9.60 -9.71 20.68
CA VAL A 306 -8.16 -9.67 20.44
C VAL A 306 -7.40 -9.57 21.76
N ASP A 307 -7.71 -8.61 22.64
CA ASP A 307 -7.04 -8.44 23.94
C ASP A 307 -7.22 -9.65 24.86
N THR A 308 -8.30 -10.43 24.66
CA THR A 308 -8.55 -11.65 25.44
C THR A 308 -7.90 -12.91 24.83
N GLY A 309 -7.21 -12.78 23.68
CA GLY A 309 -6.55 -13.88 23.00
C GLY A 309 -7.51 -14.88 22.34
N LYS A 310 -8.76 -14.54 22.14
CA LYS A 310 -9.73 -15.39 21.44
C LYS A 310 -9.61 -15.30 19.93
N ALA A 311 -9.33 -14.11 19.41
CA ALA A 311 -9.13 -13.88 17.99
C ALA A 311 -7.76 -13.25 17.71
N LEU A 312 -7.19 -13.63 16.59
CA LEU A 312 -6.05 -12.94 15.99
C LEU A 312 -6.52 -11.63 15.31
N GLN A 313 -7.73 -11.66 14.71
CA GLN A 313 -8.34 -10.54 14.01
C GLN A 313 -9.83 -10.51 14.30
N ALA A 314 -10.38 -9.32 14.51
CA ALA A 314 -11.81 -9.13 14.76
C ALA A 314 -12.29 -7.79 14.21
N ASP A 315 -12.82 -7.82 13.01
CA ASP A 315 -13.25 -6.63 12.26
C ASP A 315 -14.76 -6.63 12.01
N ALA A 316 -15.33 -5.42 11.96
CA ALA A 316 -16.61 -5.12 11.36
C ALA A 316 -16.36 -4.18 10.17
N TRP A 317 -16.74 -4.60 8.98
CA TRP A 317 -16.43 -3.92 7.72
C TRP A 317 -17.69 -3.60 6.92
N ILE A 318 -17.67 -2.50 6.17
CA ILE A 318 -18.70 -2.21 5.17
C ILE A 318 -18.11 -2.26 3.77
N PHE A 319 -18.74 -3.05 2.92
CA PHE A 319 -18.54 -3.02 1.47
C PHE A 319 -19.62 -2.12 0.87
N ASP A 320 -19.22 -0.92 0.51
CA ASP A 320 -20.13 0.11 0.00
C ASP A 320 -20.22 0.08 -1.53
N ASN A 321 -21.43 0.30 -2.03
CA ASN A 321 -21.72 0.29 -3.45
C ASN A 321 -22.77 1.37 -3.76
N ARG A 322 -22.94 1.63 -5.05
CA ARG A 322 -24.03 2.46 -5.56
C ARG A 322 -25.41 1.81 -5.41
N GLY A 323 -25.45 0.48 -5.56
CA GLY A 323 -26.56 -0.38 -5.18
C GLY A 323 -26.43 -0.83 -3.72
N PRO A 324 -27.00 -2.00 -3.33
CA PRO A 324 -26.90 -2.51 -1.97
C PRO A 324 -25.44 -2.71 -1.54
N GLY A 325 -25.13 -2.34 -0.30
CA GLY A 325 -23.86 -2.64 0.34
C GLY A 325 -23.93 -3.91 1.18
N GLN A 326 -22.84 -4.18 1.91
CA GLN A 326 -22.77 -5.24 2.91
C GLN A 326 -22.16 -4.73 4.20
N PHE A 327 -22.73 -5.16 5.33
CA PHE A 327 -22.09 -5.09 6.63
C PHE A 327 -21.55 -6.48 6.97
N ALA A 328 -20.26 -6.61 7.26
CA ALA A 328 -19.63 -7.89 7.51
C ALA A 328 -18.81 -7.89 8.81
N PHE A 329 -18.88 -9.02 9.57
CA PHE A 329 -17.89 -9.36 10.58
C PHE A 329 -16.88 -10.32 9.97
N ILE A 330 -15.59 -10.07 10.21
CA ILE A 330 -14.47 -10.89 9.77
C ILE A 330 -13.64 -11.23 11.01
N LEU A 331 -13.75 -12.47 11.48
CA LEU A 331 -13.16 -12.92 12.72
C LEU A 331 -12.25 -14.11 12.46
N VAL A 332 -10.94 -13.98 12.74
CA VAL A 332 -9.98 -15.08 12.65
C VAL A 332 -9.67 -15.56 14.06
N GLY A 333 -10.02 -16.80 14.37
CA GLY A 333 -9.83 -17.39 15.69
C GLY A 333 -8.37 -17.76 15.95
N ASN A 334 -7.95 -17.69 17.22
CA ASN A 334 -6.67 -18.27 17.62
C ASN A 334 -6.76 -19.78 17.69
N VAL A 335 -5.61 -20.46 17.78
CA VAL A 335 -5.51 -21.93 17.85
C VAL A 335 -6.40 -22.48 18.98
N GLY A 336 -7.32 -23.38 18.63
CA GLY A 336 -8.19 -24.08 19.57
C GLY A 336 -9.42 -23.30 20.04
N VAL A 337 -9.70 -22.12 19.48
CA VAL A 337 -10.91 -21.36 19.74
C VAL A 337 -12.06 -21.90 18.87
N ASP A 338 -13.24 -22.09 19.48
CA ASP A 338 -14.45 -22.49 18.77
C ASP A 338 -15.06 -21.29 18.04
N LEU A 339 -15.42 -21.43 16.74
CA LEU A 339 -16.08 -20.39 15.97
C LEU A 339 -17.38 -19.90 16.62
N ALA A 340 -18.11 -20.77 17.31
CA ALA A 340 -19.31 -20.40 18.08
C ALA A 340 -19.00 -19.38 19.21
N GLU A 341 -17.80 -19.41 19.81
CA GLU A 341 -17.41 -18.41 20.82
C GLU A 341 -17.16 -17.03 20.18
N LEU A 342 -16.63 -16.99 18.96
CA LEU A 342 -16.44 -15.76 18.20
C LEU A 342 -17.79 -15.17 17.79
N GLU A 343 -18.70 -16.03 17.30
CA GLU A 343 -20.04 -15.64 16.92
C GLU A 343 -20.79 -15.06 18.12
N GLU A 344 -20.84 -15.78 19.25
CA GLU A 344 -21.52 -15.32 20.47
C GLU A 344 -20.95 -13.98 20.96
N ALA A 345 -19.62 -13.83 20.99
CA ALA A 345 -18.98 -12.63 21.49
C ALA A 345 -19.25 -11.40 20.61
N SER A 346 -19.26 -11.54 19.29
CA SER A 346 -19.58 -10.45 18.36
C SER A 346 -21.04 -10.01 18.48
N TYR A 347 -21.97 -10.97 18.60
CA TYR A 347 -23.39 -10.66 18.84
C TYR A 347 -23.66 -10.05 20.21
N GLU A 348 -22.96 -10.47 21.26
CA GLU A 348 -23.08 -9.84 22.58
C GLU A 348 -22.70 -8.35 22.51
N GLU A 349 -21.66 -7.96 21.76
CA GLU A 349 -21.31 -6.55 21.61
C GLU A 349 -22.34 -5.79 20.76
N LEU A 350 -22.84 -6.39 19.67
CA LEU A 350 -23.94 -5.80 18.90
C LEU A 350 -25.20 -5.62 19.76
N GLN A 351 -25.56 -6.64 20.57
CA GLN A 351 -26.72 -6.58 21.46
C GLN A 351 -26.55 -5.52 22.55
N ARG A 352 -25.33 -5.32 23.09
CA ARG A 352 -25.06 -4.20 24.01
C ARG A 352 -25.31 -2.84 23.34
N ILE A 353 -24.91 -2.68 22.10
CA ILE A 353 -25.20 -1.44 21.36
C ILE A 353 -26.69 -1.25 21.22
N ILE A 354 -27.43 -2.29 20.88
CA ILE A 354 -28.91 -2.23 20.77
C ILE A 354 -29.55 -1.87 22.11
N ASP A 355 -29.10 -2.48 23.21
CA ASP A 355 -29.72 -2.32 24.52
C ASP A 355 -29.30 -1.03 25.27
N GLU A 356 -28.03 -0.66 25.19
CA GLU A 356 -27.40 0.40 25.97
C GLU A 356 -27.07 1.66 25.14
N GLY A 357 -27.02 1.54 23.81
CA GLY A 357 -26.57 2.59 22.91
C GLY A 357 -25.06 2.74 22.87
N VAL A 358 -24.60 3.80 22.21
CA VAL A 358 -23.20 4.17 22.08
C VAL A 358 -22.96 5.47 22.87
N PRO A 359 -22.00 5.49 23.83
CA PRO A 359 -21.62 6.73 24.53
C PRO A 359 -21.17 7.83 23.58
N GLN A 360 -21.42 9.08 23.91
CA GLN A 360 -21.04 10.23 23.09
C GLN A 360 -19.53 10.27 22.83
N GLU A 361 -18.72 9.88 23.79
CA GLU A 361 -17.26 9.80 23.68
C GLU A 361 -16.82 8.83 22.58
N GLU A 362 -17.45 7.66 22.43
CA GLU A 362 -17.15 6.72 21.33
C GLU A 362 -17.60 7.28 19.97
N LEU A 363 -18.71 8.02 19.92
CA LEU A 363 -19.16 8.69 18.68
C LEU A 363 -18.19 9.80 18.28
N ASP A 364 -17.79 10.64 19.21
CA ASP A 364 -16.86 11.75 18.98
C ASP A 364 -15.52 11.21 18.45
N LYS A 365 -15.03 10.09 19.02
CA LYS A 365 -13.82 9.39 18.57
C LYS A 365 -13.94 8.95 17.11
N VAL A 366 -15.02 8.27 16.76
CA VAL A 366 -15.22 7.78 15.38
C VAL A 366 -15.32 8.93 14.39
N ILE A 367 -16.04 10.00 14.74
CA ILE A 367 -16.19 11.18 13.87
C ILE A 367 -14.85 11.89 13.68
N ALA A 368 -14.03 12.00 14.75
CA ALA A 368 -12.68 12.55 14.66
C ALA A 368 -11.79 11.72 13.71
N GLY A 369 -11.84 10.40 13.82
CA GLY A 369 -11.12 9.49 12.92
C GLY A 369 -11.57 9.56 11.46
N ILE A 370 -12.87 9.72 11.20
CA ILE A 370 -13.40 9.94 9.83
C ILE A 370 -12.86 11.26 9.26
N ARG A 371 -12.89 12.34 10.07
CA ARG A 371 -12.37 13.65 9.66
C ARG A 371 -10.88 13.59 9.34
N SER A 372 -10.08 12.97 10.20
CA SER A 372 -8.63 12.86 10.03
C SER A 372 -8.28 12.08 8.76
N ARG A 373 -8.90 10.91 8.54
CA ARG A 373 -8.70 10.14 7.32
C ARG A 373 -9.12 10.88 6.06
N GLY A 374 -10.23 11.65 6.13
CA GLY A 374 -10.66 12.48 4.99
C GLY A 374 -9.64 13.56 4.65
N ILE A 375 -8.93 14.12 5.64
CA ILE A 375 -7.85 15.09 5.40
C ILE A 375 -6.62 14.39 4.78
N LEU A 376 -6.20 13.25 5.34
CA LEU A 376 -5.07 12.47 4.82
C LEU A 376 -5.28 11.98 3.38
N GLY A 377 -6.51 11.62 3.02
CA GLY A 377 -6.85 11.22 1.65
C GLY A 377 -6.66 12.31 0.59
N LEU A 378 -6.37 13.55 0.99
CA LEU A 378 -6.13 14.68 0.08
C LEU A 378 -4.65 15.06 -0.05
N GLU A 379 -3.73 14.30 0.57
CA GLU A 379 -2.30 14.65 0.59
C GLU A 379 -1.63 14.51 -0.77
N THR A 380 -2.04 13.52 -1.58
CA THR A 380 -1.45 13.25 -2.88
C THR A 380 -2.34 13.71 -4.03
N ALA A 381 -1.75 13.96 -5.19
CA ALA A 381 -2.50 14.31 -6.39
C ALA A 381 -3.53 13.21 -6.75
N LEU A 382 -3.15 11.93 -6.65
CA LEU A 382 -4.05 10.81 -6.89
C LEU A 382 -5.15 10.71 -5.83
N GLY A 383 -4.81 10.78 -4.54
CA GLY A 383 -5.80 10.74 -3.46
C GLY A 383 -6.83 11.86 -3.56
N LEU A 384 -6.39 13.06 -3.97
CA LEU A 384 -7.28 14.19 -4.28
C LEU A 384 -8.19 13.90 -5.47
N ALA A 385 -7.65 13.33 -6.56
CA ALA A 385 -8.42 12.96 -7.75
C ALA A 385 -9.49 11.92 -7.43
N GLU A 386 -9.13 10.82 -6.78
CA GLU A 386 -10.07 9.75 -6.39
C GLU A 386 -11.13 10.21 -5.40
N SER A 387 -10.76 11.07 -4.42
CA SER A 387 -11.71 11.67 -3.48
C SER A 387 -12.77 12.51 -4.21
N VAL A 388 -12.35 13.29 -5.19
CA VAL A 388 -13.22 14.12 -6.02
C VAL A 388 -14.07 13.27 -6.97
N GLN A 389 -13.49 12.22 -7.58
CA GLN A 389 -14.24 11.25 -8.39
C GLN A 389 -15.34 10.59 -7.58
N SER A 390 -15.00 10.05 -6.40
CA SER A 390 -15.95 9.42 -5.49
C SER A 390 -17.08 10.39 -5.10
N ALA A 391 -16.73 11.63 -4.71
CA ALA A 391 -17.70 12.64 -4.36
C ALA A 391 -18.64 13.00 -5.52
N SER A 392 -18.09 13.15 -6.73
CA SER A 392 -18.88 13.38 -7.95
C SER A 392 -19.75 12.18 -8.32
N TYR A 393 -19.19 10.97 -8.28
CA TYR A 393 -19.87 9.75 -8.69
C TYR A 393 -21.06 9.39 -7.79
N TYR A 394 -20.87 9.44 -6.47
CA TYR A 394 -21.90 9.04 -5.51
C TYR A 394 -22.86 10.17 -5.16
N PHE A 395 -22.38 11.40 -5.02
CA PHE A 395 -23.19 12.52 -4.54
C PHE A 395 -23.54 13.56 -5.62
N GLY A 396 -22.91 13.48 -6.80
CA GLY A 396 -23.10 14.45 -7.88
C GLY A 396 -22.52 15.85 -7.57
N ASP A 397 -21.68 15.95 -6.55
CA ASP A 397 -21.04 17.20 -6.10
C ASP A 397 -19.56 16.93 -5.72
N PRO A 398 -18.59 17.37 -6.52
CA PRO A 398 -17.18 17.18 -6.20
C PRO A 398 -16.74 17.89 -4.91
N GLN A 399 -17.46 18.91 -4.43
CA GLN A 399 -17.19 19.58 -3.16
C GLN A 399 -17.67 18.76 -1.93
N ALA A 400 -18.41 17.67 -2.15
CA ALA A 400 -18.85 16.79 -1.06
C ALA A 400 -17.68 16.11 -0.31
N VAL A 401 -16.46 16.15 -0.84
CA VAL A 401 -15.22 15.73 -0.14
C VAL A 401 -15.14 16.37 1.26
N PHE A 402 -15.45 17.67 1.40
CA PHE A 402 -15.40 18.34 2.69
C PHE A 402 -16.71 18.26 3.49
N THR A 403 -17.85 18.17 2.80
CA THR A 403 -19.17 18.17 3.47
C THR A 403 -19.64 16.77 3.84
N GLY A 404 -19.00 15.73 3.30
CA GLY A 404 -19.30 14.34 3.60
C GLY A 404 -19.27 14.02 5.11
N VAL A 405 -18.29 14.58 5.83
CA VAL A 405 -18.16 14.45 7.30
C VAL A 405 -19.39 14.99 8.06
N ASP A 406 -20.10 15.97 7.53
CA ASP A 406 -21.26 16.55 8.23
C ASP A 406 -22.44 15.56 8.34
N ARG A 407 -22.55 14.60 7.43
CA ARG A 407 -23.52 13.48 7.53
C ARG A 407 -23.27 12.65 8.78
N TYR A 408 -22.00 12.43 9.12
CA TYR A 408 -21.57 11.62 10.27
C TYR A 408 -21.75 12.37 11.60
N LYS A 409 -21.53 13.70 11.61
CA LYS A 409 -21.77 14.53 12.81
C LYS A 409 -23.24 14.56 13.23
N ALA A 410 -24.15 14.25 12.33
CA ALA A 410 -25.58 14.19 12.61
C ALA A 410 -26.03 12.87 13.23
N VAL A 411 -25.18 11.83 13.20
CA VAL A 411 -25.50 10.49 13.72
C VAL A 411 -25.61 10.51 15.24
N SER A 412 -26.72 10.03 15.75
CA SER A 412 -26.96 9.86 17.17
C SER A 412 -26.86 8.40 17.62
N SER A 413 -26.74 8.16 18.92
CA SER A 413 -26.79 6.82 19.50
C SER A 413 -28.10 6.10 19.16
N GLU A 414 -29.22 6.82 19.12
CA GLU A 414 -30.52 6.29 18.74
C GLU A 414 -30.58 5.86 17.27
N ASP A 415 -29.89 6.59 16.38
CA ASP A 415 -29.80 6.18 14.98
C ASP A 415 -29.02 4.88 14.83
N ILE A 416 -27.91 4.72 15.57
CA ILE A 416 -27.12 3.49 15.56
C ILE A 416 -27.94 2.30 16.11
N GLN A 417 -28.67 2.50 17.21
CA GLN A 417 -29.55 1.44 17.75
C GLN A 417 -30.63 1.06 16.72
N ARG A 418 -31.24 2.03 16.07
CA ARG A 418 -32.27 1.79 15.05
C ARG A 418 -31.73 1.00 13.87
N VAL A 419 -30.61 1.41 13.27
CA VAL A 419 -30.04 0.71 12.11
C VAL A 419 -29.51 -0.70 12.47
N ALA A 420 -28.97 -0.88 13.68
CA ALA A 420 -28.57 -2.19 14.16
C ALA A 420 -29.77 -3.14 14.27
N ILE A 421 -30.93 -2.66 14.72
CA ILE A 421 -32.16 -3.45 14.80
C ILE A 421 -32.74 -3.71 13.41
N GLU A 422 -32.71 -2.70 12.51
CA GLU A 422 -33.40 -2.76 11.21
C GLU A 422 -32.63 -3.59 10.18
N TYR A 423 -31.30 -3.54 10.18
CA TYR A 423 -30.47 -4.14 9.12
C TYR A 423 -29.62 -5.32 9.57
N LEU A 424 -29.43 -5.55 10.86
CA LEU A 424 -28.57 -6.62 11.38
C LEU A 424 -29.37 -7.64 12.21
N GLU A 425 -30.58 -7.97 11.74
CA GLU A 425 -31.41 -9.01 12.36
C GLU A 425 -30.78 -10.41 12.18
N GLU A 426 -30.99 -11.26 13.17
CA GLU A 426 -30.42 -12.62 13.17
C GLU A 426 -30.87 -13.46 11.98
N SER A 427 -32.09 -13.22 11.46
CA SER A 427 -32.65 -13.90 10.27
C SER A 427 -31.96 -13.54 8.96
N ASP A 428 -31.38 -12.34 8.85
CA ASP A 428 -30.90 -11.78 7.60
C ASP A 428 -29.42 -12.06 7.33
N ARG A 429 -28.78 -12.84 8.20
CA ARG A 429 -27.35 -13.10 8.14
C ARG A 429 -26.97 -14.28 7.25
N HIS A 430 -25.84 -14.15 6.59
CA HIS A 430 -25.08 -15.24 5.99
C HIS A 430 -23.83 -15.51 6.83
N VAL A 431 -23.69 -16.74 7.30
CA VAL A 431 -22.61 -17.15 8.20
C VAL A 431 -21.71 -18.16 7.50
N PHE A 432 -20.45 -17.82 7.33
CA PHE A 432 -19.44 -18.68 6.72
C PHE A 432 -18.48 -19.19 7.78
N ASN A 433 -18.53 -20.49 8.04
CA ASN A 433 -17.58 -21.18 8.89
C ASN A 433 -16.43 -21.69 8.03
N VAL A 434 -15.24 -21.09 8.15
CA VAL A 434 -14.06 -21.49 7.39
C VAL A 434 -13.21 -22.39 8.25
N VAL A 435 -13.04 -23.63 7.83
CA VAL A 435 -12.36 -24.68 8.57
C VAL A 435 -11.26 -25.35 7.75
N GLU A 436 -10.20 -25.77 8.45
CA GLU A 436 -9.11 -26.52 7.83
C GLU A 436 -9.59 -27.88 7.29
N THR A 437 -9.01 -28.32 6.19
CA THR A 437 -9.25 -29.64 5.61
C THR A 437 -7.95 -30.28 5.11
N ASP A 438 -7.87 -31.61 5.22
CA ASP A 438 -6.78 -32.40 4.63
C ASP A 438 -7.00 -32.68 3.12
N ALA A 439 -8.03 -32.11 2.50
CA ALA A 439 -8.28 -32.30 1.08
C ALA A 439 -7.16 -31.67 0.23
N GLU A 440 -6.79 -32.35 -0.84
CA GLU A 440 -5.84 -31.77 -1.82
C GLU A 440 -6.47 -30.54 -2.47
N ALA A 441 -5.68 -29.49 -2.67
CA ALA A 441 -6.10 -28.33 -3.43
C ALA A 441 -6.55 -28.73 -4.85
N PRO A 442 -7.56 -28.04 -5.43
CA PRO A 442 -7.96 -28.32 -6.79
C PRO A 442 -6.78 -28.09 -7.76
N PRO A 443 -6.63 -28.94 -8.79
CA PRO A 443 -5.56 -28.76 -9.75
C PRO A 443 -5.72 -27.41 -10.49
N PRO A 444 -4.61 -26.77 -10.90
CA PRO A 444 -4.66 -25.56 -11.72
C PRO A 444 -5.51 -25.77 -12.97
N VAL A 445 -6.26 -24.75 -13.36
CA VAL A 445 -7.02 -24.77 -14.61
C VAL A 445 -6.17 -24.19 -15.73
N GLU A 446 -5.98 -24.94 -16.79
CA GLU A 446 -5.26 -24.50 -17.97
C GLU A 446 -6.07 -23.41 -18.72
N PRO A 447 -5.46 -22.28 -19.07
CA PRO A 447 -6.11 -21.26 -19.90
C PRO A 447 -6.43 -21.81 -21.31
N TYR A 448 -7.58 -21.40 -21.83
CA TYR A 448 -7.91 -21.73 -23.22
C TYR A 448 -7.09 -20.83 -24.16
N ALA A 449 -6.42 -21.43 -25.13
CA ALA A 449 -5.80 -20.76 -26.27
C ALA A 449 -6.55 -21.15 -27.55
N ALA A 450 -6.85 -20.19 -28.41
CA ALA A 450 -7.55 -20.46 -29.67
C ALA A 450 -6.64 -21.26 -30.63
N GLU A 451 -7.17 -22.37 -31.19
CA GLU A 451 -6.41 -23.20 -32.17
C GLU A 451 -6.20 -22.48 -33.52
N ASP A 452 -7.10 -21.56 -33.89
CA ASP A 452 -7.03 -20.79 -35.16
C ASP A 452 -7.06 -19.30 -34.85
N VAL A 453 -5.93 -18.64 -34.97
CA VAL A 453 -5.82 -17.16 -34.86
C VAL A 453 -6.35 -16.55 -36.16
N VAL A 454 -7.45 -15.81 -36.07
CA VAL A 454 -7.96 -14.99 -37.17
C VAL A 454 -7.43 -13.57 -37.00
N GLU A 455 -6.52 -13.15 -37.86
CA GLU A 455 -6.11 -11.75 -37.96
C GLU A 455 -7.36 -10.89 -38.22
N GLN A 456 -7.76 -10.07 -37.24
CA GLN A 456 -8.76 -9.02 -37.44
C GLN A 456 -8.03 -7.68 -37.52
N GLU A 457 -8.45 -6.82 -38.45
CA GLU A 457 -7.98 -5.44 -38.46
C GLU A 457 -8.65 -4.71 -37.26
N PRO A 458 -7.90 -3.90 -36.48
CA PRO A 458 -8.44 -3.14 -35.36
C PRO A 458 -9.62 -2.26 -35.80
N ASP A 459 -10.68 -2.23 -35.00
CA ASP A 459 -11.88 -1.43 -35.24
C ASP A 459 -11.93 -0.24 -34.27
N TYR A 460 -11.19 0.81 -34.60
CA TYR A 460 -11.15 2.03 -33.81
C TYR A 460 -12.39 2.89 -34.01
N ARG A 461 -12.99 3.34 -32.89
CA ARG A 461 -14.10 4.31 -32.93
C ARG A 461 -13.62 5.64 -33.46
N TYR A 462 -12.46 6.06 -33.01
CA TYR A 462 -11.82 7.31 -33.38
C TYR A 462 -10.30 7.15 -33.22
N VAL A 463 -9.56 7.72 -34.14
CA VAL A 463 -8.11 7.84 -34.06
C VAL A 463 -7.81 9.33 -33.89
N ILE A 464 -7.20 9.69 -32.77
CA ILE A 464 -6.83 11.10 -32.55
C ILE A 464 -5.88 11.58 -33.64
N GLU A 465 -6.03 12.84 -34.08
CA GLU A 465 -5.21 13.37 -35.19
C GLU A 465 -3.71 13.48 -34.86
N GLN A 466 -3.41 13.54 -33.56
CA GLN A 466 -2.06 13.70 -33.05
C GLN A 466 -1.43 12.32 -32.78
N SER A 467 -0.53 11.91 -33.68
CA SER A 467 0.12 10.60 -33.66
C SER A 467 1.30 10.49 -32.69
N GLU A 468 1.71 11.58 -32.06
CA GLU A 468 2.76 11.62 -31.05
C GLU A 468 2.27 12.43 -29.84
N PRO A 469 2.74 12.14 -28.64
CA PRO A 469 2.34 12.90 -27.46
C PRO A 469 2.69 14.38 -27.63
N PRO A 470 1.87 15.30 -27.07
CA PRO A 470 2.21 16.71 -27.05
C PRO A 470 3.54 16.93 -26.31
N PRO A 471 4.31 17.97 -26.65
CA PRO A 471 5.53 18.29 -25.94
C PRO A 471 5.20 18.60 -24.47
N PRO A 472 6.11 18.25 -23.52
CA PRO A 472 5.93 18.57 -22.13
C PRO A 472 5.81 20.08 -21.92
N LEU A 473 5.13 20.45 -20.83
CA LEU A 473 5.02 21.84 -20.37
C LEU A 473 6.36 22.31 -19.77
N ASP A 474 6.47 23.60 -19.46
CA ASP A 474 7.59 24.08 -18.67
C ASP A 474 7.57 23.42 -17.28
N SER A 475 8.69 22.86 -16.85
CA SER A 475 8.77 22.20 -15.54
C SER A 475 8.79 23.24 -14.41
N ASN A 476 8.00 23.03 -13.38
CA ASN A 476 8.13 23.74 -12.11
C ASN A 476 9.31 23.18 -11.31
N GLU A 477 10.10 24.06 -10.67
CA GLU A 477 11.11 23.61 -9.72
C GLU A 477 10.42 23.06 -8.47
N PHE A 478 10.82 21.85 -8.03
CA PHE A 478 10.39 21.33 -6.75
C PHE A 478 11.02 22.16 -5.63
N ASN A 479 10.20 22.77 -4.79
CA ASN A 479 10.65 23.51 -3.63
C ASN A 479 10.56 22.61 -2.41
N PHE A 480 11.74 22.18 -1.92
CA PHE A 480 11.79 21.46 -0.66
C PHE A 480 11.20 22.29 0.47
N PRO A 481 10.47 21.69 1.43
CA PRO A 481 10.06 22.39 2.64
C PRO A 481 11.28 22.89 3.42
N THR A 482 11.06 23.86 4.29
CA THR A 482 12.13 24.32 5.18
C THR A 482 12.46 23.20 6.19
N ILE A 483 13.63 22.62 6.08
CA ILE A 483 14.15 21.62 7.01
C ILE A 483 15.22 22.30 7.88
N THR A 484 15.00 22.29 9.20
CA THR A 484 15.90 22.92 10.15
C THR A 484 16.42 21.89 11.16
N GLU A 485 17.73 21.77 11.27
CA GLU A 485 18.42 20.89 12.22
C GLU A 485 18.88 21.69 13.44
N ASN A 486 18.61 21.18 14.62
CA ASN A 486 19.04 21.72 15.89
C ASN A 486 19.47 20.61 16.84
N VAL A 487 20.30 20.94 17.81
CA VAL A 487 20.70 20.02 18.88
C VAL A 487 20.42 20.70 20.23
N LEU A 488 19.65 20.05 21.08
CA LEU A 488 19.38 20.54 22.43
C LEU A 488 20.60 20.38 23.32
N ASP A 489 20.65 21.10 24.44
CA ASP A 489 21.79 21.08 25.40
C ASP A 489 22.12 19.70 25.96
N ASN A 490 21.12 18.77 25.96
CA ASN A 490 21.30 17.39 26.41
C ASN A 490 21.76 16.42 25.29
N GLY A 491 21.98 16.93 24.08
CA GLY A 491 22.46 16.16 22.94
C GLY A 491 21.37 15.60 22.02
N LEU A 492 20.07 15.79 22.32
CA LEU A 492 18.98 15.38 21.43
C LEU A 492 19.02 16.17 20.13
N GLU A 493 19.09 15.46 19.01
CA GLU A 493 18.95 16.07 17.71
C GLU A 493 17.47 16.27 17.37
N VAL A 494 17.11 17.49 16.93
CA VAL A 494 15.74 17.86 16.56
C VAL A 494 15.74 18.38 15.13
N VAL A 495 14.94 17.75 14.28
CA VAL A 495 14.71 18.17 12.90
C VAL A 495 13.27 18.65 12.76
N VAL A 496 13.07 19.89 12.31
CA VAL A 496 11.75 20.46 12.05
C VAL A 496 11.56 20.64 10.55
N ILE A 497 10.45 20.12 10.03
CA ILE A 497 10.03 20.20 8.63
C ILE A 497 8.73 21.01 8.59
N GLU A 498 8.84 22.27 8.12
CA GLU A 498 7.70 23.20 8.06
C GLU A 498 6.84 22.93 6.81
N GLN A 499 5.61 22.44 7.00
CA GLN A 499 4.63 22.20 5.93
C GLN A 499 3.25 22.70 6.34
N PRO A 500 2.93 23.98 6.12
CA PRO A 500 1.70 24.59 6.62
C PRO A 500 0.46 24.28 5.79
N ASN A 501 0.57 23.51 4.70
CA ASN A 501 -0.49 23.34 3.72
C ASN A 501 -1.64 22.45 4.23
N MET A 502 -1.35 21.53 5.13
CA MET A 502 -2.31 20.61 5.74
C MET A 502 -2.33 20.81 7.26
N PRO A 503 -3.48 20.73 7.92
CA PRO A 503 -3.59 20.94 9.37
C PRO A 503 -3.19 19.71 10.18
N ILE A 504 -2.05 19.11 9.89
CA ILE A 504 -1.55 17.89 10.53
C ILE A 504 -0.18 18.10 11.17
N ILE A 505 0.16 17.22 12.11
CA ILE A 505 1.45 17.13 12.76
C ILE A 505 1.88 15.65 12.86
N SER A 506 3.09 15.34 12.42
CA SER A 506 3.78 14.07 12.66
C SER A 506 4.97 14.33 13.57
N LEU A 507 5.11 13.52 14.61
CA LEU A 507 6.16 13.58 15.60
C LEU A 507 6.80 12.20 15.70
N ASP A 508 8.08 12.07 15.33
CA ASP A 508 8.74 10.78 15.26
C ASP A 508 10.07 10.81 16.01
N VAL A 509 10.30 9.83 16.86
CA VAL A 509 11.60 9.60 17.52
C VAL A 509 12.21 8.32 17.01
N TYR A 510 13.43 8.41 16.53
CA TYR A 510 14.25 7.28 16.11
C TYR A 510 15.45 7.13 17.04
N PHE A 511 15.69 5.89 17.50
CA PHE A 511 16.89 5.55 18.28
C PHE A 511 17.81 4.70 17.42
N ALA A 512 19.07 5.08 17.27
CA ALA A 512 20.02 4.29 16.52
C ALA A 512 20.33 2.96 17.24
N GLY A 513 20.46 1.88 16.44
CA GLY A 513 20.75 0.54 16.92
C GLY A 513 19.52 -0.25 17.34
N GLY A 514 18.85 -0.84 16.36
CA GLY A 514 17.82 -1.87 16.54
C GLY A 514 18.42 -3.26 16.75
N GLY A 515 18.10 -4.19 15.85
CA GLY A 515 18.64 -5.56 15.87
C GLY A 515 20.16 -5.63 15.84
N THR A 516 20.82 -4.62 15.24
CA THR A 516 22.29 -4.50 15.19
C THR A 516 22.92 -4.22 16.55
N ALA A 517 22.18 -3.65 17.50
CA ALA A 517 22.62 -3.42 18.87
C ALA A 517 22.11 -4.49 19.86
N ALA A 518 21.22 -5.36 19.44
CA ALA A 518 20.67 -6.43 20.27
C ALA A 518 21.70 -7.54 20.50
N PRO A 519 21.62 -8.28 21.64
CA PRO A 519 22.42 -9.47 21.86
C PRO A 519 22.22 -10.51 20.73
N GLN A 520 23.32 -11.10 20.26
CA GLN A 520 23.29 -12.05 19.13
C GLN A 520 22.55 -13.34 19.44
N ASP A 521 22.40 -13.69 20.70
CA ASP A 521 21.67 -14.87 21.19
C ASP A 521 20.18 -14.61 21.43
N LEU A 522 19.70 -13.37 21.24
CA LEU A 522 18.30 -12.98 21.34
C LEU A 522 17.79 -12.28 20.07
N PRO A 523 17.90 -12.92 18.88
CA PRO A 523 17.29 -12.36 17.67
C PRO A 523 15.78 -12.17 17.87
N GLY A 524 15.25 -11.03 17.43
CA GLY A 524 13.86 -10.63 17.64
C GLY A 524 13.65 -9.68 18.81
N LEU A 525 14.62 -9.52 19.71
CA LEU A 525 14.51 -8.65 20.87
C LEU A 525 14.18 -7.18 20.50
N ALA A 526 14.87 -6.63 19.50
CA ALA A 526 14.64 -5.25 19.07
C ALA A 526 13.22 -5.05 18.50
N GLY A 527 12.71 -6.04 17.76
CA GLY A 527 11.35 -6.00 17.25
C GLY A 527 10.33 -5.96 18.40
N ILE A 528 10.39 -6.92 19.33
CA ILE A 528 9.49 -6.96 20.47
C ILE A 528 9.59 -5.68 21.33
N ALA A 529 10.82 -5.21 21.60
CA ALA A 529 11.02 -3.99 22.35
C ALA A 529 10.46 -2.74 21.67
N GLY A 530 10.59 -2.67 20.34
CA GLY A 530 10.04 -1.58 19.53
C GLY A 530 8.51 -1.55 19.56
N ASP A 531 7.85 -2.66 19.26
CA ASP A 531 6.38 -2.73 19.20
C ASP A 531 5.72 -2.48 20.56
N LEU A 532 6.40 -2.80 21.64
CA LEU A 532 5.90 -2.61 23.00
C LEU A 532 6.05 -1.19 23.56
N ILE A 533 6.71 -0.25 22.87
CA ILE A 533 6.88 1.13 23.38
C ILE A 533 5.53 1.81 23.60
N THR A 534 4.55 1.54 22.71
CA THR A 534 3.20 2.10 22.79
C THR A 534 2.25 1.32 23.68
N ARG A 535 2.68 0.17 24.23
CA ARG A 535 1.79 -0.76 25.00
C ARG A 535 1.73 -0.48 26.49
N GLY A 536 2.29 0.62 26.96
CA GLY A 536 2.12 1.11 28.32
C GLY A 536 3.26 1.96 28.83
N THR A 537 2.91 2.90 29.70
CA THR A 537 3.84 3.75 30.43
C THR A 537 3.63 3.59 31.94
N THR A 538 4.46 4.26 32.73
CA THR A 538 4.26 4.31 34.19
C THR A 538 2.95 5.00 34.59
N ALA A 539 2.35 5.80 33.70
CA ALA A 539 1.16 6.60 33.94
C ALA A 539 -0.08 6.08 33.20
N ARG A 540 0.09 5.39 32.05
CA ARG A 540 -0.99 4.99 31.16
C ARG A 540 -0.87 3.52 30.77
N SER A 541 -2.00 2.84 30.65
CA SER A 541 -2.09 1.53 29.99
C SER A 541 -2.08 1.68 28.47
N ALA A 542 -1.93 0.58 27.71
CA ALA A 542 -2.08 0.56 26.26
C ALA A 542 -3.44 1.15 25.81
N GLN A 543 -4.52 0.76 26.49
CA GLN A 543 -5.86 1.27 26.22
C GLN A 543 -6.03 2.77 26.51
N ASP A 544 -5.33 3.30 27.55
CA ASP A 544 -5.35 4.74 27.84
C ASP A 544 -4.61 5.53 26.78
N ILE A 545 -3.49 5.00 26.25
CA ILE A 545 -2.71 5.63 25.17
C ILE A 545 -3.54 5.63 23.88
N ALA A 546 -4.02 4.47 23.46
CA ALA A 546 -4.84 4.33 22.26
C ALA A 546 -6.11 5.20 22.34
N GLY A 547 -6.84 5.12 23.46
CA GLY A 547 -8.05 5.93 23.67
C GLY A 547 -7.80 7.44 23.59
N ALA A 548 -6.70 7.92 24.17
CA ALA A 548 -6.39 9.35 24.19
C ALA A 548 -6.12 9.90 22.78
N ILE A 549 -5.32 9.20 21.98
CA ILE A 549 -4.98 9.66 20.62
C ILE A 549 -6.12 9.43 19.63
N GLU A 550 -6.81 8.29 19.73
CA GLU A 550 -7.96 7.99 18.87
C GLU A 550 -9.12 8.97 19.09
N GLN A 551 -9.28 9.50 20.35
CA GLN A 551 -10.32 10.50 20.67
C GLN A 551 -10.20 11.78 19.82
N VAL A 552 -8.99 12.10 19.38
CA VAL A 552 -8.73 13.26 18.50
C VAL A 552 -8.53 12.87 17.03
N GLY A 553 -8.77 11.58 16.69
CA GLY A 553 -8.58 11.09 15.33
C GLY A 553 -7.11 10.93 14.92
N GLY A 554 -6.20 10.95 15.90
CA GLY A 554 -4.78 10.70 15.69
C GLY A 554 -4.42 9.22 15.81
N ALA A 555 -3.12 8.93 15.68
CA ALA A 555 -2.56 7.59 15.77
C ALA A 555 -1.20 7.59 16.48
N VAL A 556 -0.87 6.46 17.09
CA VAL A 556 0.48 6.17 17.59
C VAL A 556 0.98 4.89 16.95
N GLY A 557 2.28 4.83 16.68
CA GLY A 557 2.93 3.65 16.15
C GLY A 557 4.34 3.51 16.71
N SER A 558 4.79 2.27 16.90
CA SER A 558 6.19 2.02 17.28
C SER A 558 6.67 0.73 16.64
N GLY A 559 7.99 0.58 16.52
CA GLY A 559 8.57 -0.61 15.91
C GLY A 559 10.07 -0.72 16.16
N GLY A 560 10.60 -1.92 15.91
CA GLY A 560 12.03 -2.20 15.97
C GLY A 560 12.52 -2.88 14.69
N GLY A 561 13.45 -2.20 14.00
CA GLY A 561 14.11 -2.70 12.80
C GLY A 561 15.54 -3.16 13.04
N GLY A 562 16.27 -3.40 11.94
CA GLY A 562 17.69 -3.75 11.99
C GLY A 562 18.54 -2.66 12.61
N ASP A 563 18.36 -1.42 12.17
CA ASP A 563 19.25 -0.30 12.50
C ASP A 563 18.66 0.69 13.51
N SER A 564 17.37 0.62 13.80
CA SER A 564 16.71 1.57 14.70
C SER A 564 15.51 0.97 15.45
N LEU A 565 15.19 1.61 16.57
CA LEU A 565 13.84 1.62 17.13
C LEU A 565 13.15 2.91 16.71
N GLN A 566 11.85 2.89 16.54
CA GLN A 566 11.04 4.05 16.15
C GLN A 566 9.78 4.16 17.00
N LEU A 567 9.33 5.38 17.20
CA LEU A 567 8.07 5.72 17.85
C LEU A 567 7.51 6.97 17.19
N GLY A 568 6.28 6.90 16.71
CA GLY A 568 5.59 8.01 16.03
C GLY A 568 4.25 8.35 16.67
N VAL A 569 3.87 9.61 16.57
CA VAL A 569 2.56 10.14 16.92
C VAL A 569 2.08 11.04 15.78
N PHE A 570 0.92 10.72 15.25
CA PHE A 570 0.22 11.56 14.27
C PHE A 570 -1.03 12.18 14.90
N ALA A 571 -1.29 13.47 14.62
CA ALA A 571 -2.51 14.14 15.03
C ALA A 571 -2.84 15.31 14.10
N LEU A 572 -4.03 15.90 14.24
CA LEU A 572 -4.31 17.21 13.69
C LEU A 572 -3.56 18.29 14.51
N ILE A 573 -3.16 19.38 13.88
CA ILE A 573 -2.35 20.42 14.52
C ILE A 573 -3.05 21.07 15.75
N GLU A 574 -4.36 21.04 15.80
CA GLU A 574 -5.14 21.53 16.94
C GLU A 574 -4.91 20.70 18.22
N ASP A 575 -4.40 19.46 18.09
CA ASP A 575 -4.11 18.53 19.18
C ASP A 575 -2.60 18.34 19.43
N VAL A 576 -1.77 19.28 18.98
CA VAL A 576 -0.30 19.24 19.09
C VAL A 576 0.18 19.04 20.53
N ASP A 577 -0.49 19.66 21.51
CA ASP A 577 -0.14 19.52 22.94
C ASP A 577 -0.27 18.06 23.38
N LEU A 578 -1.36 17.39 23.02
CA LEU A 578 -1.57 15.97 23.34
C LEU A 578 -0.55 15.07 22.62
N ALA A 579 -0.26 15.37 21.34
CA ALA A 579 0.70 14.60 20.56
C ALA A 579 2.10 14.62 21.23
N PHE A 580 2.61 15.79 21.62
CA PHE A 580 3.88 15.89 22.33
C PHE A 580 3.85 15.26 23.73
N GLU A 581 2.76 15.40 24.47
CA GLU A 581 2.58 14.77 25.78
C GLU A 581 2.67 13.24 25.66
N LEU A 582 1.96 12.63 24.70
CA LEU A 582 1.98 11.18 24.50
C LEU A 582 3.35 10.70 24.00
N LEU A 583 3.93 11.39 23.02
CA LEU A 583 5.27 11.05 22.51
C LEU A 583 6.30 11.05 23.64
N ALA A 584 6.33 12.10 24.46
CA ALA A 584 7.28 12.22 25.55
C ALA A 584 7.01 11.15 26.63
N ASP A 585 5.76 10.88 26.99
CA ASP A 585 5.44 9.86 27.99
C ASP A 585 5.86 8.46 27.52
N MET A 586 5.56 8.08 26.28
CA MET A 586 5.95 6.80 25.72
C MET A 586 7.49 6.70 25.56
N THR A 587 8.14 7.77 25.09
CA THR A 587 9.58 7.81 24.95
C THR A 587 10.31 7.64 26.31
N LEU A 588 9.87 8.38 27.31
CA LEU A 588 10.61 8.49 28.58
C LEU A 588 10.18 7.46 29.63
N ASN A 589 8.95 6.99 29.59
CA ASN A 589 8.30 6.25 30.67
C ASN A 589 7.72 4.89 30.26
N ALA A 590 8.05 4.37 29.07
CA ALA A 590 7.61 3.02 28.66
C ALA A 590 7.94 1.98 29.75
N ASN A 591 6.98 1.12 30.10
CA ASN A 591 7.14 0.21 31.23
C ASN A 591 7.01 -1.27 30.90
N PHE A 592 6.65 -1.63 29.66
CA PHE A 592 6.58 -2.99 29.14
C PHE A 592 5.79 -3.95 30.05
N PRO A 593 4.47 -3.82 30.18
CA PRO A 593 3.68 -4.67 31.07
C PRO A 593 3.83 -6.15 30.73
N GLU A 594 3.92 -7.03 31.71
CA GLU A 594 4.17 -8.47 31.54
C GLU A 594 3.14 -9.13 30.61
N ASN A 595 1.86 -8.76 30.75
CA ASN A 595 0.79 -9.28 29.90
C ASN A 595 0.96 -8.89 28.43
N GLU A 596 1.44 -7.67 28.15
CA GLU A 596 1.70 -7.22 26.79
C GLU A 596 2.92 -7.94 26.19
N VAL A 597 3.97 -8.15 27.01
CA VAL A 597 5.14 -8.94 26.58
C VAL A 597 4.76 -10.37 26.19
N GLU A 598 3.94 -11.04 27.02
CA GLU A 598 3.47 -12.41 26.72
C GLU A 598 2.60 -12.45 25.47
N ARG A 599 1.72 -11.45 25.31
CA ARG A 599 0.86 -11.34 24.12
C ARG A 599 1.70 -11.14 22.86
N GLU A 600 2.58 -10.14 22.84
CA GLU A 600 3.46 -9.85 21.71
C GLU A 600 4.34 -11.05 21.32
N ARG A 601 4.88 -11.77 22.34
CA ARG A 601 5.66 -12.99 22.08
C ARG A 601 4.82 -14.05 21.36
N ALA A 602 3.59 -14.30 21.84
CA ALA A 602 2.70 -15.29 21.24
C ALA A 602 2.31 -14.90 19.81
N GLU A 603 2.02 -13.64 19.57
CA GLU A 603 1.73 -13.10 18.23
C GLU A 603 2.91 -13.29 17.28
N ARG A 604 4.13 -13.00 17.72
CA ARG A 604 5.34 -13.18 16.89
C ARG A 604 5.69 -14.64 16.60
N ILE A 605 5.42 -15.54 17.56
CA ILE A 605 5.57 -16.98 17.34
C ILE A 605 4.60 -17.43 16.25
N SER A 606 3.33 -17.04 16.34
CA SER A 606 2.31 -17.37 15.34
C SER A 606 2.63 -16.74 13.97
N ALA A 607 3.11 -15.50 13.95
CA ALA A 607 3.53 -14.83 12.72
C ALA A 607 4.75 -15.51 12.06
N LEU A 608 5.72 -15.95 12.87
CA LEU A 608 6.88 -16.69 12.36
C LEU A 608 6.44 -18.01 11.73
N GLU A 609 5.55 -18.77 12.39
CA GLU A 609 5.00 -20.03 11.88
C GLU A 609 4.27 -19.82 10.53
N ALA A 610 3.41 -18.80 10.45
CA ALA A 610 2.71 -18.45 9.22
C ALA A 610 3.67 -18.01 8.10
N ASN A 611 4.71 -17.25 8.43
CA ASN A 611 5.70 -16.77 7.45
C ASN A 611 6.60 -17.90 6.94
N LEU A 612 6.97 -18.88 7.77
CA LEU A 612 7.73 -20.07 7.35
C LEU A 612 6.96 -20.95 6.35
N ALA A 613 5.64 -20.81 6.29
CA ALA A 613 4.82 -21.41 5.26
C ALA A 613 4.99 -20.76 3.87
N GLN A 614 5.60 -19.59 3.76
CA GLN A 614 5.74 -18.83 2.51
C GLN A 614 7.14 -19.04 1.88
N PRO A 615 7.24 -19.53 0.61
CA PRO A 615 8.53 -19.76 -0.05
C PRO A 615 9.42 -18.52 -0.13
N SER A 616 8.82 -17.36 -0.40
CA SER A 616 9.52 -16.08 -0.53
C SER A 616 10.17 -15.62 0.79
N PHE A 617 9.50 -15.85 1.92
CA PHE A 617 10.05 -15.58 3.25
C PHE A 617 11.22 -16.51 3.55
N VAL A 618 11.06 -17.81 3.34
CA VAL A 618 12.11 -18.83 3.55
C VAL A 618 13.34 -18.52 2.69
N ALA A 619 13.14 -18.20 1.41
CA ALA A 619 14.23 -17.83 0.50
C ALA A 619 14.99 -16.57 0.98
N GLY A 620 14.26 -15.51 1.34
CA GLY A 620 14.85 -14.25 1.81
C GLY A 620 15.59 -14.39 3.13
N ARG A 621 14.99 -15.11 4.09
CA ARG A 621 15.57 -15.43 5.40
C ARG A 621 16.86 -16.24 5.26
N THR A 622 16.81 -17.31 4.47
CA THR A 622 17.97 -18.17 4.22
C THR A 622 19.09 -17.40 3.53
N PHE A 623 18.76 -16.60 2.53
CA PHE A 623 19.72 -15.75 1.83
C PHE A 623 20.40 -14.77 2.78
N GLY A 624 19.64 -14.02 3.61
CA GLY A 624 20.21 -13.07 4.57
C GLY A 624 21.11 -13.72 5.61
N ARG A 625 20.71 -14.86 6.16
CA ARG A 625 21.51 -15.64 7.13
C ARG A 625 22.86 -16.04 6.58
N LEU A 626 22.88 -16.54 5.33
CA LEU A 626 24.10 -16.99 4.68
C LEU A 626 24.99 -15.82 4.27
N LEU A 627 24.38 -14.79 3.68
CA LEU A 627 25.09 -13.61 3.20
C LEU A 627 25.81 -12.88 4.32
N TYR A 628 25.20 -12.81 5.50
CA TYR A 628 25.70 -12.06 6.67
C TYR A 628 26.08 -12.98 7.84
N GLU A 629 26.62 -14.17 7.54
CA GLU A 629 26.99 -15.12 8.59
C GLU A 629 27.96 -14.47 9.61
N GLY A 630 27.54 -14.45 10.90
CA GLY A 630 28.31 -13.82 11.98
C GLY A 630 28.19 -12.29 12.07
N HIS A 631 27.46 -11.65 11.19
CA HIS A 631 27.10 -10.23 11.25
C HIS A 631 25.67 -10.07 11.78
N PRO A 632 25.33 -8.99 12.52
CA PRO A 632 23.99 -8.79 13.06
C PRO A 632 22.85 -8.84 12.02
N TYR A 633 23.09 -8.42 10.77
CA TYR A 633 22.11 -8.51 9.70
C TYR A 633 21.74 -9.96 9.28
N GLY A 634 22.57 -10.93 9.64
CA GLY A 634 22.29 -12.37 9.43
C GLY A 634 21.53 -13.01 10.58
N ASN A 635 21.30 -12.31 11.69
CA ASN A 635 20.59 -12.86 12.85
C ASN A 635 19.09 -12.97 12.56
N ALA A 636 18.65 -14.18 12.27
CA ALA A 636 17.24 -14.45 12.02
C ALA A 636 16.52 -14.87 13.32
N THR A 637 15.36 -14.31 13.56
CA THR A 637 14.48 -14.68 14.69
C THR A 637 14.09 -16.16 14.61
N THR A 638 14.17 -16.90 15.72
CA THR A 638 13.76 -18.30 15.84
C THR A 638 12.71 -18.48 16.94
N PHE A 639 12.02 -19.60 16.95
CA PHE A 639 11.09 -19.93 18.04
C PHE A 639 11.80 -19.92 19.38
N GLU A 640 12.99 -20.52 19.46
CA GLU A 640 13.78 -20.60 20.69
C GLU A 640 14.20 -19.19 21.18
N SER A 641 14.57 -18.29 20.25
CA SER A 641 14.95 -16.92 20.63
C SER A 641 13.74 -16.13 21.15
N LEU A 642 12.57 -16.27 20.52
CA LEU A 642 11.34 -15.63 20.97
C LEU A 642 10.91 -16.13 22.36
N GLU A 643 10.99 -17.44 22.59
CA GLU A 643 10.69 -18.04 23.91
C GLU A 643 11.68 -17.62 25.02
N ALA A 644 12.95 -17.36 24.65
CA ALA A 644 14.00 -16.98 25.57
C ALA A 644 13.94 -15.51 26.01
N ILE A 645 13.39 -14.61 25.17
CA ILE A 645 13.29 -13.17 25.47
C ILE A 645 12.41 -12.93 26.69
N THR A 646 12.96 -12.28 27.69
CA THR A 646 12.24 -11.90 28.92
C THR A 646 11.92 -10.41 28.96
N ARG A 647 10.96 -10.02 29.78
CA ARG A 647 10.67 -8.60 30.04
C ARG A 647 11.93 -7.83 30.51
N ASP A 648 12.76 -8.43 31.33
CA ASP A 648 13.97 -7.79 31.83
C ASP A 648 14.98 -7.51 30.69
N ASP A 649 15.06 -8.41 29.68
CA ASP A 649 15.89 -8.21 28.48
C ASP A 649 15.34 -7.05 27.65
N ILE A 650 14.01 -6.95 27.48
CA ILE A 650 13.36 -5.85 26.75
C ILE A 650 13.64 -4.50 27.42
N VAL A 651 13.44 -4.43 28.75
CA VAL A 651 13.71 -3.21 29.54
C VAL A 651 15.19 -2.81 29.43
N ALA A 652 16.10 -3.76 29.65
CA ALA A 652 17.55 -3.49 29.58
C ALA A 652 17.99 -3.04 28.20
N PHE A 653 17.43 -3.65 27.13
CA PHE A 653 17.72 -3.26 25.75
C PHE A 653 17.22 -1.85 25.47
N TYR A 654 15.94 -1.55 25.75
CA TYR A 654 15.35 -0.25 25.52
C TYR A 654 16.07 0.86 26.30
N GLU A 655 16.37 0.63 27.59
CA GLU A 655 17.13 1.57 28.42
C GLU A 655 18.55 1.83 27.87
N SER A 656 19.17 0.84 27.23
CA SER A 656 20.48 1.01 26.58
C SER A 656 20.44 1.89 25.33
N ARG A 657 19.29 1.97 24.65
CA ARG A 657 19.11 2.73 23.41
C ARG A 657 18.43 4.08 23.61
N ARG A 658 17.57 4.21 24.63
CA ARG A 658 16.77 5.39 24.94
C ARG A 658 17.60 6.49 25.62
N HIS A 659 18.48 7.14 24.86
CA HIS A 659 19.29 8.25 25.30
C HIS A 659 19.23 9.41 24.33
N PRO A 660 19.31 10.69 24.81
CA PRO A 660 19.15 11.85 23.94
C PRO A 660 20.20 11.94 22.84
N ASP A 661 21.45 11.56 23.13
CA ASP A 661 22.56 11.56 22.16
C ASP A 661 22.53 10.40 21.16
N ASN A 662 21.57 9.51 21.28
CA ASN A 662 21.31 8.37 20.39
C ASN A 662 19.97 8.51 19.66
N ALA A 663 19.28 9.63 19.85
CA ALA A 663 17.94 9.85 19.32
C ALA A 663 17.90 11.03 18.35
N VAL A 664 17.02 10.93 17.36
CA VAL A 664 16.59 12.07 16.54
C VAL A 664 15.08 12.21 16.68
N LEU A 665 14.64 13.42 17.04
CA LEU A 665 13.24 13.82 17.03
C LEU A 665 12.95 14.57 15.73
N ILE A 666 12.04 14.03 14.91
CA ILE A 666 11.59 14.66 13.67
C ILE A 666 10.18 15.20 13.91
N ILE A 667 9.98 16.47 13.58
CA ILE A 667 8.70 17.19 13.73
C ILE A 667 8.31 17.68 12.34
N ALA A 668 7.26 17.15 11.76
CA ALA A 668 6.81 17.55 10.43
C ALA A 668 5.35 18.01 10.47
N GLY A 669 5.01 19.11 9.79
CA GLY A 669 3.63 19.54 9.68
C GLY A 669 3.40 21.04 9.73
N ALA A 670 2.18 21.43 10.11
CA ALA A 670 1.73 22.82 10.18
C ALA A 670 2.24 23.54 11.42
N ILE A 671 3.55 23.47 11.65
CA ILE A 671 4.24 24.04 12.80
C ILE A 671 5.47 24.80 12.32
N THR A 672 5.82 25.91 12.99
CA THR A 672 7.05 26.64 12.70
C THR A 672 8.24 26.01 13.42
N THR A 673 9.44 26.24 12.91
CA THR A 673 10.69 25.81 13.57
C THR A 673 10.79 26.30 15.03
N GLU A 674 10.40 27.57 15.32
CA GLU A 674 10.43 28.15 16.66
C GLU A 674 9.48 27.39 17.62
N GLU A 675 8.24 27.13 17.20
CA GLU A 675 7.26 26.36 17.98
C GLU A 675 7.71 24.92 18.21
N GLY A 676 8.17 24.24 17.14
CA GLY A 676 8.68 22.84 17.25
C GLY A 676 9.83 22.72 18.25
N LEU A 677 10.78 23.66 18.24
CA LEU A 677 11.89 23.68 19.19
C LEU A 677 11.44 24.05 20.62
N GLU A 678 10.43 24.90 20.78
CA GLU A 678 9.84 25.19 22.10
C GLU A 678 9.21 23.93 22.70
N TYR A 679 8.37 23.18 21.93
CA TYR A 679 7.81 21.92 22.36
C TYR A 679 8.88 20.87 22.65
N ALA A 680 9.87 20.68 21.78
CA ALA A 680 10.97 19.75 21.99
C ALA A 680 11.73 20.07 23.30
N THR A 681 12.02 21.36 23.54
CA THR A 681 12.69 21.80 24.78
C THR A 681 11.81 21.56 25.99
N GLN A 682 10.52 21.89 25.93
CA GLN A 682 9.58 21.72 27.05
C GLN A 682 9.48 20.25 27.51
N HIS A 683 9.46 19.30 26.55
CA HIS A 683 9.19 17.91 26.84
C HIS A 683 10.44 17.04 27.02
N PHE A 684 11.59 17.43 26.42
CA PHE A 684 12.78 16.57 26.38
C PHE A 684 14.05 17.21 26.97
N ALA A 685 14.06 18.48 27.40
CA ALA A 685 15.30 19.11 27.90
C ALA A 685 15.88 18.44 29.15
N ASP A 686 15.07 17.87 30.02
CA ASP A 686 15.48 17.19 31.23
C ASP A 686 15.85 15.70 31.00
N TRP A 687 15.80 15.21 29.76
CA TRP A 687 16.19 13.85 29.42
C TRP A 687 17.71 13.72 29.43
N GLU A 688 18.24 12.80 30.26
CA GLU A 688 19.69 12.63 30.50
C GLU A 688 20.13 11.22 30.07
N GLY A 689 21.43 11.10 29.80
CA GLY A 689 22.11 9.84 29.52
C GLY A 689 22.94 9.88 28.25
N SER A 690 23.63 8.78 27.97
CA SER A 690 24.44 8.60 26.77
C SER A 690 24.50 7.13 26.37
N ALA A 691 24.25 6.83 25.12
CA ALA A 691 24.28 5.48 24.59
C ALA A 691 25.68 5.06 24.12
N GLU A 692 25.92 3.75 24.16
CA GLU A 692 27.09 3.19 23.46
C GLU A 692 26.80 3.16 21.94
N ALA A 693 27.78 3.58 21.16
CA ALA A 693 27.70 3.54 19.70
C ALA A 693 27.59 2.09 19.20
N VAL A 694 26.80 1.87 18.16
CA VAL A 694 26.73 0.56 17.49
C VAL A 694 28.06 0.24 16.83
N SER A 695 28.51 -1.00 16.99
CA SER A 695 29.75 -1.49 16.40
C SER A 695 29.49 -2.72 15.59
N TYR A 696 29.91 -2.72 14.34
CA TYR A 696 29.72 -3.81 13.40
C TYR A 696 30.98 -4.70 13.35
N PRO A 697 30.80 -6.05 13.38
CA PRO A 697 31.90 -6.98 13.15
C PRO A 697 32.34 -6.95 11.68
N ALA A 698 33.47 -7.60 11.39
CA ALA A 698 33.88 -7.78 10.00
C ALA A 698 32.89 -8.66 9.23
N LEU A 699 32.68 -8.31 7.98
CA LEU A 699 31.83 -9.08 7.08
C LEU A 699 32.43 -10.48 6.80
N PRO A 700 31.58 -11.48 6.55
CA PRO A 700 32.06 -12.78 6.06
C PRO A 700 32.66 -12.62 4.65
N GLU A 701 33.71 -13.40 4.38
CA GLU A 701 34.28 -13.50 3.04
C GLU A 701 33.61 -14.67 2.31
N HIS A 702 32.88 -14.39 1.24
CA HIS A 702 32.33 -15.38 0.34
C HIS A 702 33.28 -15.60 -0.83
N SER A 703 33.50 -16.85 -1.18
CA SER A 703 34.32 -17.20 -2.35
C SER A 703 33.72 -18.40 -3.07
N GLY A 704 33.47 -18.23 -4.37
CA GLY A 704 32.80 -19.19 -5.23
C GLY A 704 31.29 -19.21 -5.06
N ARG A 705 30.62 -19.43 -6.17
CA ARG A 705 29.16 -19.52 -6.25
C ARG A 705 28.64 -20.69 -5.40
N GLN A 706 27.59 -20.42 -4.61
CA GLN A 706 26.92 -21.41 -3.78
C GLN A 706 25.46 -21.54 -4.22
N ILE A 707 25.01 -22.77 -4.49
CA ILE A 707 23.61 -23.05 -4.84
C ILE A 707 23.00 -23.86 -3.70
N LEU A 708 21.99 -23.33 -3.05
CA LEU A 708 21.33 -23.94 -1.91
C LEU A 708 19.84 -24.13 -2.26
N LEU A 709 19.37 -25.35 -2.07
CA LEU A 709 18.00 -25.76 -2.34
C LEU A 709 17.32 -26.09 -1.03
N VAL A 710 16.24 -25.41 -0.73
CA VAL A 710 15.31 -25.74 0.36
C VAL A 710 14.17 -26.56 -0.25
N ASP A 711 14.05 -27.83 0.15
CA ASP A 711 13.04 -28.73 -0.37
C ASP A 711 11.64 -28.38 0.14
N ARG A 712 10.73 -28.18 -0.80
CA ARG A 712 9.31 -27.98 -0.52
C ARG A 712 8.47 -28.84 -1.47
N PRO A 713 8.21 -30.09 -1.08
CA PRO A 713 7.49 -31.04 -1.92
C PRO A 713 6.11 -30.53 -2.33
N GLY A 714 5.78 -30.69 -3.61
CA GLY A 714 4.50 -30.29 -4.18
C GLY A 714 4.38 -28.81 -4.56
N SER A 715 5.45 -28.01 -4.40
CA SER A 715 5.47 -26.65 -4.94
C SER A 715 5.42 -26.66 -6.47
N THR A 716 4.51 -25.89 -7.06
CA THR A 716 4.38 -25.75 -8.51
C THR A 716 5.33 -24.72 -9.10
N GLN A 717 5.89 -23.85 -8.24
CA GLN A 717 6.87 -22.83 -8.59
C GLN A 717 8.12 -22.96 -7.73
N ALA A 718 9.24 -22.51 -8.29
CA ALA A 718 10.51 -22.34 -7.60
C ALA A 718 10.76 -20.85 -7.32
N THR A 719 10.91 -20.51 -6.05
CA THR A 719 11.27 -19.17 -5.61
C THR A 719 12.77 -19.02 -5.47
N PHE A 720 13.41 -18.03 -6.07
CA PHE A 720 14.84 -17.82 -5.89
C PHE A 720 15.22 -16.43 -5.39
N ARG A 721 16.34 -16.36 -4.66
CA ARG A 721 17.08 -15.16 -4.27
C ARG A 721 18.55 -15.38 -4.59
N ILE A 722 19.12 -14.46 -5.37
CA ILE A 722 20.50 -14.56 -5.85
C ILE A 722 21.21 -13.22 -5.66
N GLY A 723 22.43 -13.21 -5.12
CA GLY A 723 23.18 -11.98 -4.93
C GLY A 723 24.42 -12.09 -4.08
N ASN A 724 24.97 -10.93 -3.71
CA ASN A 724 26.20 -10.79 -2.91
C ASN A 724 26.15 -9.52 -2.05
N ILE A 725 27.15 -9.33 -1.17
CA ILE A 725 27.36 -8.09 -0.41
C ILE A 725 27.49 -6.91 -1.38
N GLY A 726 26.79 -5.82 -1.07
CA GLY A 726 26.64 -4.65 -1.93
C GLY A 726 27.34 -3.40 -1.37
N ILE A 727 26.61 -2.30 -1.28
CA ILE A 727 27.10 -0.94 -1.08
C ILE A 727 26.89 -0.50 0.38
N GLN A 728 27.81 0.28 0.94
CA GLN A 728 27.62 0.95 2.23
C GLN A 728 26.51 2.00 2.14
N GLY A 729 25.63 2.06 3.15
CA GLY A 729 24.46 2.92 3.15
C GLY A 729 24.74 4.41 2.97
N ALA A 730 25.89 4.92 3.43
CA ALA A 730 26.28 6.31 3.29
C ALA A 730 27.05 6.64 1.99
N SER A 731 27.41 5.64 1.16
CA SER A 731 28.22 5.83 -0.06
C SER A 731 27.52 6.75 -1.07
N LEU A 732 28.32 7.48 -1.85
CA LEU A 732 27.84 8.19 -3.04
C LEU A 732 27.59 7.24 -4.23
N ASP A 733 28.12 6.01 -4.19
CA ASP A 733 27.87 4.97 -5.17
C ASP A 733 26.38 4.56 -5.22
N TYR A 734 25.60 5.00 -4.23
CA TYR A 734 24.14 4.92 -4.22
C TYR A 734 23.51 5.43 -5.53
N PHE A 735 23.94 6.60 -6.02
CA PHE A 735 23.35 7.26 -7.18
C PHE A 735 23.60 6.48 -8.49
N PRO A 736 24.83 6.15 -8.84
CA PRO A 736 25.04 5.34 -10.06
C PRO A 736 24.50 3.91 -9.92
N ALA A 737 24.45 3.33 -8.69
CA ALA A 737 23.84 2.04 -8.48
C ALA A 737 22.32 2.07 -8.71
N ARG A 738 21.65 3.16 -8.31
CA ARG A 738 20.22 3.34 -8.56
C ARG A 738 19.94 3.44 -10.07
N VAL A 739 20.73 4.21 -10.81
CA VAL A 739 20.61 4.32 -12.28
C VAL A 739 20.90 2.98 -12.96
N MET A 740 21.95 2.27 -12.55
CA MET A 740 22.28 0.94 -13.06
C MET A 740 21.13 -0.04 -12.83
N ASN A 741 20.61 -0.06 -11.61
CA ASN A 741 19.53 -1.01 -11.25
C ASN A 741 18.21 -0.70 -11.95
N HIS A 742 17.89 0.57 -12.20
CA HIS A 742 16.72 0.98 -12.97
C HIS A 742 16.70 0.30 -14.35
N VAL A 743 17.86 0.26 -15.02
CA VAL A 743 18.02 -0.42 -16.33
C VAL A 743 18.04 -1.94 -16.19
N LEU A 744 18.64 -2.49 -15.11
CA LEU A 744 18.83 -3.93 -14.99
C LEU A 744 17.54 -4.67 -14.61
N GLY A 745 16.87 -4.24 -13.55
CA GLY A 745 15.70 -4.96 -13.02
C GLY A 745 14.89 -4.11 -12.04
N GLY A 746 14.97 -2.78 -12.12
CA GLY A 746 14.28 -1.86 -11.22
C GLY A 746 12.90 -1.39 -11.70
N THR A 747 12.57 -1.60 -12.97
CA THR A 747 11.34 -1.13 -13.61
C THR A 747 10.73 -2.21 -14.50
N PHE A 748 9.52 -1.98 -14.98
CA PHE A 748 8.87 -2.90 -15.91
C PHE A 748 9.59 -2.94 -17.29
N SER A 749 10.12 -1.80 -17.75
CA SER A 749 10.91 -1.70 -18.98
C SER A 749 12.35 -2.21 -18.84
N SER A 750 12.77 -2.65 -17.63
CA SER A 750 14.13 -3.11 -17.37
C SER A 750 14.49 -4.40 -18.11
N ARG A 751 15.80 -4.61 -18.33
CA ARG A 751 16.32 -5.75 -19.11
C ARG A 751 15.88 -7.12 -18.58
N LEU A 752 15.89 -7.34 -17.27
CA LEU A 752 15.44 -8.58 -16.65
C LEU A 752 13.95 -8.84 -16.90
N VAL A 753 13.11 -7.82 -16.76
CA VAL A 753 11.67 -7.96 -16.97
C VAL A 753 11.37 -8.21 -18.45
N GLN A 754 11.94 -7.41 -19.36
CA GLN A 754 11.72 -7.58 -20.79
C GLN A 754 12.18 -8.94 -21.32
N ASN A 755 13.31 -9.46 -20.83
CA ASN A 755 13.80 -10.78 -21.26
C ASN A 755 13.00 -11.92 -20.63
N ILE A 756 12.92 -11.98 -19.28
CA ILE A 756 12.52 -13.19 -18.58
C ILE A 756 10.99 -13.27 -18.41
N ARG A 757 10.32 -12.13 -18.27
CA ARG A 757 8.86 -12.05 -18.18
C ARG A 757 8.23 -11.93 -19.57
N GLU A 758 8.56 -10.85 -20.31
CA GLU A 758 7.85 -10.52 -21.56
C GLU A 758 8.25 -11.46 -22.72
N GLU A 759 9.55 -11.64 -22.95
CA GLU A 759 10.00 -12.46 -24.11
C GLU A 759 9.89 -13.97 -23.83
N LYS A 760 10.28 -14.42 -22.64
CA LYS A 760 10.33 -15.87 -22.30
C LYS A 760 9.09 -16.39 -21.59
N GLY A 761 8.33 -15.54 -20.90
CA GLY A 761 7.16 -15.96 -20.12
C GLY A 761 7.50 -16.95 -18.99
N TYR A 762 8.71 -16.81 -18.36
CA TYR A 762 9.15 -17.73 -17.31
C TYR A 762 8.61 -17.38 -15.94
N THR A 763 8.20 -16.15 -15.73
CA THR A 763 7.76 -15.60 -14.45
C THR A 763 6.67 -14.56 -14.64
N TYR A 764 5.85 -14.36 -13.62
CA TYR A 764 4.96 -13.19 -13.52
C TYR A 764 5.73 -11.91 -13.18
N GLY A 765 6.88 -12.02 -12.47
CA GLY A 765 7.68 -10.86 -12.09
C GLY A 765 9.08 -11.24 -11.65
N ILE A 766 10.04 -10.45 -12.08
CA ILE A 766 11.44 -10.51 -11.70
C ILE A 766 11.94 -9.10 -11.42
N GLY A 767 12.81 -8.97 -10.42
CA GLY A 767 13.41 -7.67 -10.12
C GLY A 767 14.80 -7.80 -9.52
N SER A 768 15.57 -6.72 -9.61
CA SER A 768 16.85 -6.59 -8.92
C SER A 768 16.88 -5.33 -8.06
N GLY A 769 17.77 -5.30 -7.05
CA GLY A 769 17.92 -4.13 -6.19
C GLY A 769 19.13 -4.19 -5.27
N PHE A 770 19.53 -3.00 -4.82
CA PHE A 770 20.46 -2.83 -3.70
C PHE A 770 19.70 -2.46 -2.43
N SER A 771 20.15 -2.97 -1.30
CA SER A 771 19.74 -2.46 0.01
C SER A 771 20.78 -1.49 0.55
N TYR A 772 20.33 -0.53 1.37
CA TYR A 772 21.18 0.55 1.91
C TYR A 772 20.96 0.73 3.43
N PRO A 773 21.29 -0.28 4.26
CA PRO A 773 21.22 -0.15 5.71
C PRO A 773 22.32 0.76 6.25
N ALA A 774 22.40 0.94 7.57
CA ALA A 774 23.37 1.83 8.20
C ALA A 774 24.82 1.42 7.94
N ASP A 775 25.14 0.12 7.92
CA ASP A 775 26.51 -0.36 7.64
C ASP A 775 26.66 -0.75 6.16
N ILE A 776 26.29 -1.97 5.78
CA ILE A 776 26.52 -2.51 4.43
C ILE A 776 25.31 -3.26 3.90
N GLY A 777 24.92 -2.95 2.70
CA GLY A 777 23.82 -3.59 2.00
C GLY A 777 24.21 -4.80 1.16
N TYR A 778 23.27 -5.26 0.36
CA TYR A 778 23.47 -6.34 -0.63
C TYR A 778 22.94 -5.91 -2.00
N PHE A 779 23.42 -6.57 -3.04
CA PHE A 779 22.75 -6.68 -4.34
C PHE A 779 21.96 -7.99 -4.39
N ARG A 780 20.74 -7.94 -4.91
CA ARG A 780 19.89 -9.12 -5.04
C ARG A 780 19.04 -9.09 -6.31
N VAL A 781 18.88 -10.26 -6.96
CA VAL A 781 17.83 -10.53 -7.93
C VAL A 781 16.86 -11.54 -7.31
N SER A 782 15.57 -11.39 -7.58
CA SER A 782 14.51 -12.24 -7.02
C SER A 782 13.38 -12.47 -8.02
N ALA A 783 12.89 -13.70 -8.07
CA ALA A 783 11.70 -14.10 -8.83
C ALA A 783 11.09 -15.38 -8.29
N ASP A 784 9.85 -15.63 -8.72
CA ASP A 784 9.14 -16.90 -8.64
C ASP A 784 8.94 -17.39 -10.08
N VAL A 785 9.39 -18.60 -10.39
CA VAL A 785 9.34 -19.16 -11.76
C VAL A 785 8.73 -20.56 -11.75
N ARG A 786 8.17 -20.99 -12.86
CA ARG A 786 7.75 -22.40 -12.99
C ARG A 786 8.92 -23.36 -12.79
N ASN A 787 8.66 -24.50 -12.18
CA ASN A 787 9.70 -25.52 -11.90
C ASN A 787 10.47 -25.96 -13.14
N ASP A 788 9.81 -26.09 -14.29
CA ASP A 788 10.40 -26.57 -15.54
C ASP A 788 11.41 -25.61 -16.18
N VAL A 789 11.44 -24.35 -15.73
CA VAL A 789 12.29 -23.29 -16.31
C VAL A 789 13.29 -22.66 -15.34
N ILE A 790 13.49 -23.23 -14.14
CA ILE A 790 14.36 -22.61 -13.11
C ILE A 790 15.80 -22.43 -13.59
N ALA A 791 16.41 -23.43 -14.20
CA ALA A 791 17.79 -23.29 -14.72
C ALA A 791 17.87 -22.33 -15.91
N PRO A 792 17.02 -22.43 -16.94
CA PRO A 792 16.93 -21.41 -18.01
C PRO A 792 16.74 -19.99 -17.49
N ALA A 793 15.87 -19.77 -16.51
CA ALA A 793 15.64 -18.44 -15.94
C ALA A 793 16.90 -17.87 -15.26
N LEU A 794 17.62 -18.70 -14.49
CA LEU A 794 18.88 -18.30 -13.87
C LEU A 794 19.99 -18.04 -14.93
N GLU A 795 20.03 -18.79 -16.02
CA GLU A 795 20.97 -18.54 -17.14
C GLU A 795 20.69 -17.18 -17.79
N GLU A 796 19.42 -16.81 -18.00
CA GLU A 796 19.05 -15.51 -18.53
C GLU A 796 19.41 -14.37 -17.54
N VAL A 797 19.21 -14.56 -16.23
CA VAL A 797 19.68 -13.60 -15.20
C VAL A 797 21.18 -13.36 -15.32
N PHE A 798 21.98 -14.42 -15.43
CA PHE A 798 23.44 -14.30 -15.60
C PHE A 798 23.81 -13.58 -16.89
N MET A 799 23.08 -13.84 -17.96
CA MET A 799 23.32 -13.19 -19.25
C MET A 799 23.08 -11.68 -19.16
N GLU A 800 21.97 -11.23 -18.55
CA GLU A 800 21.69 -9.81 -18.41
C GLU A 800 22.69 -9.11 -17.45
N ILE A 801 23.14 -9.82 -16.42
CA ILE A 801 24.22 -9.31 -15.53
C ILE A 801 25.54 -9.18 -16.33
N GLU A 802 25.91 -10.15 -17.13
CA GLU A 802 27.10 -10.05 -17.99
C GLU A 802 26.99 -8.88 -18.98
N ARG A 803 25.81 -8.67 -19.56
CA ARG A 803 25.55 -7.54 -20.48
C ARG A 803 25.74 -6.19 -19.78
N ILE A 804 25.17 -5.98 -18.60
CA ILE A 804 25.31 -4.70 -17.88
C ILE A 804 26.76 -4.44 -17.43
N GLN A 805 27.57 -5.49 -17.24
CA GLN A 805 28.99 -5.41 -16.86
C GLN A 805 29.95 -5.22 -18.05
N THR A 806 29.53 -5.59 -19.26
CA THR A 806 30.42 -5.60 -20.43
C THR A 806 30.01 -4.63 -21.52
N GLU A 807 28.74 -4.27 -21.62
CA GLU A 807 28.17 -3.42 -22.65
C GLU A 807 27.77 -2.05 -22.04
N PRO A 808 28.35 -0.94 -22.49
CA PRO A 808 27.88 0.38 -22.05
C PRO A 808 26.42 0.61 -22.43
N LEU A 809 25.67 1.27 -21.56
CA LEU A 809 24.30 1.67 -21.86
C LEU A 809 24.20 2.47 -23.15
N THR A 810 23.08 2.37 -23.85
CA THR A 810 22.71 3.28 -24.93
C THR A 810 22.51 4.71 -24.42
N ASP A 811 22.41 5.69 -25.29
CA ASP A 811 22.06 7.07 -24.89
C ASP A 811 20.61 7.15 -24.40
N GLU A 812 19.73 6.33 -24.93
CA GLU A 812 18.34 6.19 -24.55
C GLU A 812 18.22 5.60 -23.14
N GLU A 813 18.75 4.41 -22.88
CA GLU A 813 18.67 3.75 -21.56
C GLU A 813 19.16 4.64 -20.41
N ILE A 814 20.26 5.38 -20.58
CA ILE A 814 20.77 6.22 -19.49
C ILE A 814 19.96 7.50 -19.30
N ASN A 815 19.42 8.08 -20.39
CA ASN A 815 18.58 9.27 -20.27
C ASN A 815 17.23 8.90 -19.64
N ASP A 816 16.59 7.83 -20.12
CA ASP A 816 15.31 7.33 -19.59
C ASP A 816 15.43 6.97 -18.11
N ALA A 817 16.50 6.26 -17.71
CA ALA A 817 16.74 5.94 -16.31
C ALA A 817 16.94 7.18 -15.43
N ARG A 818 17.68 8.20 -15.89
CA ARG A 818 17.88 9.43 -15.12
C ARG A 818 16.60 10.25 -15.01
N ASP A 819 15.91 10.44 -16.14
CA ASP A 819 14.71 11.26 -16.20
C ASP A 819 13.56 10.58 -15.46
N GLY A 820 13.43 9.24 -15.57
CA GLY A 820 12.49 8.44 -14.81
C GLY A 820 12.72 8.54 -13.30
N ILE A 821 13.96 8.30 -12.83
CA ILE A 821 14.32 8.40 -11.41
C ILE A 821 14.10 9.83 -10.86
N VAL A 822 14.38 10.86 -11.67
CA VAL A 822 14.13 12.27 -11.29
C VAL A 822 12.64 12.55 -11.17
N GLY A 823 11.84 11.99 -12.07
CA GLY A 823 10.37 12.09 -11.99
C GLY A 823 9.79 11.37 -10.77
N GLU A 824 10.20 10.11 -10.55
CA GLU A 824 9.78 9.32 -9.37
C GLU A 824 10.12 9.99 -8.03
N PHE A 825 11.24 10.70 -7.96
CA PHE A 825 11.69 11.35 -6.74
C PHE A 825 10.66 12.32 -6.15
N VAL A 826 9.87 12.97 -6.98
CA VAL A 826 8.87 13.94 -6.53
C VAL A 826 7.71 13.25 -5.84
N PHE A 827 7.28 12.08 -6.34
CA PHE A 827 6.24 11.27 -5.72
C PHE A 827 6.64 10.70 -4.36
N GLY A 828 7.92 10.36 -4.17
CA GLY A 828 8.46 9.93 -2.86
C GLY A 828 8.59 11.07 -1.83
N LEU A 829 8.00 12.24 -2.10
CA LEU A 829 8.01 13.42 -1.22
C LEU A 829 6.65 14.15 -1.23
N GLU A 830 5.57 13.47 -1.60
CA GLU A 830 4.24 14.07 -1.60
C GLU A 830 3.64 14.17 -0.21
N THR A 831 3.88 13.16 0.64
CA THR A 831 3.30 13.09 1.98
C THR A 831 4.26 13.57 3.08
N TYR A 832 3.71 13.93 4.22
CA TYR A 832 4.50 14.25 5.43
C TYR A 832 5.34 13.06 5.88
N GLN A 833 4.77 11.87 5.78
CA GLN A 833 5.44 10.63 6.18
C GLN A 833 6.66 10.35 5.31
N ASP A 834 6.60 10.60 4.00
CA ASP A 834 7.74 10.44 3.09
C ASP A 834 8.93 11.31 3.49
N PHE A 835 8.66 12.57 3.88
CA PHE A 835 9.70 13.46 4.38
C PHE A 835 10.31 12.96 5.69
N VAL A 836 9.47 12.52 6.64
CA VAL A 836 9.94 11.98 7.94
C VAL A 836 10.83 10.76 7.69
N GLU A 837 10.39 9.80 6.87
CA GLU A 837 11.14 8.58 6.56
C GLU A 837 12.45 8.87 5.83
N SER A 838 12.44 9.80 4.87
CA SER A 838 13.64 10.23 4.16
C SER A 838 14.66 10.84 5.11
N VAL A 839 14.24 11.75 5.98
CA VAL A 839 15.11 12.37 6.99
C VAL A 839 15.62 11.33 7.98
N ALA A 840 14.76 10.46 8.51
CA ALA A 840 15.14 9.39 9.43
C ALA A 840 16.17 8.44 8.81
N SER A 841 15.95 8.02 7.57
CA SER A 841 16.85 7.16 6.82
C SER A 841 18.24 7.79 6.66
N TYR A 842 18.31 9.08 6.37
CA TYR A 842 19.59 9.80 6.27
C TYR A 842 20.30 9.89 7.61
N LYS A 843 19.58 10.23 8.68
CA LYS A 843 20.14 10.34 10.03
C LYS A 843 20.66 9.00 10.55
N ILE A 844 19.91 7.92 10.40
CA ILE A 844 20.31 6.56 10.82
C ILE A 844 21.55 6.09 10.07
N ARG A 845 21.66 6.39 8.77
CA ARG A 845 22.83 6.06 7.95
C ARG A 845 24.02 7.03 8.12
N GLY A 846 23.89 8.06 8.94
CA GLY A 846 24.93 9.09 9.12
C GLY A 846 25.16 9.94 7.86
N VAL A 847 24.13 10.18 7.08
CA VAL A 847 24.14 10.99 5.86
C VAL A 847 23.67 12.40 6.18
N GLU A 848 24.40 13.41 5.71
CA GLU A 848 24.02 14.81 5.86
C GLU A 848 22.77 15.15 5.07
N LEU A 849 21.79 15.86 5.67
CA LEU A 849 20.53 16.22 5.03
C LEU A 849 20.68 17.13 3.80
N ASP A 850 21.78 17.89 3.70
CA ASP A 850 22.11 18.68 2.50
C ASP A 850 22.21 17.82 1.22
N ARG A 851 22.41 16.50 1.35
CA ARG A 851 22.36 15.56 0.22
C ARG A 851 20.98 15.47 -0.42
N LEU A 852 19.87 15.67 0.32
CA LEU A 852 18.52 15.73 -0.23
C LEU A 852 18.39 16.85 -1.26
N ASN A 853 18.84 18.04 -0.92
CA ASN A 853 18.81 19.21 -1.84
C ASN A 853 19.66 19.01 -3.09
N LYS A 854 20.66 18.12 -3.07
CA LYS A 854 21.57 17.82 -4.19
C LYS A 854 21.20 16.56 -4.94
N TRP A 855 20.22 15.82 -4.47
CA TRP A 855 19.87 14.47 -4.92
C TRP A 855 19.63 14.41 -6.43
N LEU A 856 18.77 15.29 -6.95
CA LEU A 856 18.47 15.40 -8.39
C LEU A 856 19.72 15.68 -9.23
N GLY A 857 20.62 16.50 -8.70
CA GLY A 857 21.90 16.79 -9.38
C GLY A 857 22.80 15.55 -9.46
N TYR A 858 22.89 14.77 -8.39
CA TYR A 858 23.70 13.55 -8.38
C TYR A 858 23.19 12.51 -9.38
N ILE A 859 21.87 12.34 -9.53
CA ILE A 859 21.29 11.42 -10.55
C ILE A 859 21.60 11.91 -11.95
N LYS A 860 21.37 13.20 -12.25
CA LYS A 860 21.61 13.80 -13.57
C LYS A 860 23.07 13.72 -14.00
N ASP A 861 24.00 13.73 -13.07
CA ASP A 861 25.44 13.70 -13.35
C ASP A 861 25.98 12.26 -13.57
N VAL A 862 25.22 11.20 -13.28
CA VAL A 862 25.67 9.81 -13.48
C VAL A 862 25.98 9.54 -14.95
N SER A 863 27.16 9.07 -15.27
CA SER A 863 27.57 8.71 -16.65
C SER A 863 27.44 7.20 -16.92
N LYS A 864 27.54 6.82 -18.21
CA LYS A 864 27.58 5.39 -18.60
C LYS A 864 28.78 4.66 -18.03
N ASP A 865 29.90 5.38 -17.88
CA ASP A 865 31.12 4.82 -17.29
C ASP A 865 30.90 4.56 -15.80
N ASP A 866 30.20 5.45 -15.07
CA ASP A 866 29.87 5.23 -13.66
C ASP A 866 28.97 4.00 -13.50
N VAL A 867 27.96 3.80 -14.36
CA VAL A 867 27.10 2.63 -14.37
C VAL A 867 27.90 1.33 -14.57
N LEU A 868 28.81 1.35 -15.55
CA LEU A 868 29.68 0.19 -15.84
C LEU A 868 30.63 -0.11 -14.66
N ASP A 869 31.20 0.94 -14.04
CA ASP A 869 32.09 0.81 -12.90
C ASP A 869 31.35 0.23 -11.69
N ILE A 870 30.10 0.66 -11.43
CA ILE A 870 29.26 0.13 -10.35
C ILE A 870 28.93 -1.34 -10.59
N ALA A 871 28.47 -1.71 -11.80
CA ALA A 871 28.14 -3.08 -12.14
C ALA A 871 29.33 -4.02 -11.91
N ASN A 872 30.53 -3.57 -12.26
CA ASN A 872 31.77 -4.36 -12.08
C ASN A 872 32.29 -4.35 -10.63
N SER A 873 31.99 -3.29 -9.84
CA SER A 873 32.49 -3.15 -8.47
C SER A 873 31.66 -3.87 -7.44
N TYR A 874 30.36 -4.06 -7.70
CA TYR A 874 29.41 -4.52 -6.70
C TYR A 874 28.59 -5.74 -7.08
N ILE A 875 28.66 -6.21 -8.32
CA ILE A 875 27.95 -7.42 -8.77
C ILE A 875 29.02 -8.49 -9.11
N HIS A 876 29.06 -9.56 -8.33
CA HIS A 876 30.08 -10.61 -8.41
C HIS A 876 29.43 -11.98 -8.66
N PRO A 877 29.04 -12.31 -9.90
CA PRO A 877 28.33 -13.56 -10.20
C PRO A 877 29.09 -14.83 -9.85
N GLU A 878 30.42 -14.74 -9.76
CA GLU A 878 31.30 -15.82 -9.34
C GLU A 878 31.22 -16.14 -7.83
N ASP A 879 30.75 -15.18 -7.02
CA ASP A 879 30.64 -15.31 -5.56
C ASP A 879 29.19 -15.25 -5.07
N PHE A 880 28.21 -15.40 -5.97
CA PHE A 880 26.80 -15.31 -5.61
C PHE A 880 26.38 -16.43 -4.66
N ILE A 881 25.58 -16.07 -3.68
CA ILE A 881 24.71 -16.96 -2.93
C ILE A 881 23.39 -17.07 -3.68
N ILE A 882 23.01 -18.28 -4.06
CA ILE A 882 21.78 -18.62 -4.77
C ILE A 882 20.96 -19.49 -3.86
N VAL A 883 19.86 -18.99 -3.36
CA VAL A 883 18.89 -19.76 -2.57
C VAL A 883 17.66 -20.01 -3.44
N VAL A 884 17.28 -21.27 -3.56
CA VAL A 884 16.07 -21.70 -4.27
C VAL A 884 15.20 -22.48 -3.29
N VAL A 885 13.91 -22.17 -3.26
CA VAL A 885 12.89 -22.90 -2.49
C VAL A 885 11.90 -23.49 -3.48
N GLY A 886 11.71 -24.81 -3.48
CA GLY A 886 10.83 -25.49 -4.42
C GLY A 886 10.88 -27.00 -4.30
N ASP A 887 10.16 -27.73 -5.13
CA ASP A 887 10.12 -29.18 -5.13
C ASP A 887 11.45 -29.76 -5.65
N ALA A 888 12.29 -30.29 -4.73
CA ALA A 888 13.60 -30.79 -5.07
C ALA A 888 13.54 -31.95 -6.10
N SER A 889 12.45 -32.72 -6.09
CA SER A 889 12.27 -33.81 -7.03
C SER A 889 12.12 -33.37 -8.49
N GLU A 890 11.72 -32.13 -8.72
CA GLU A 890 11.51 -31.53 -10.04
C GLU A 890 12.67 -30.64 -10.48
N ILE A 891 13.30 -29.91 -9.52
CA ILE A 891 14.22 -28.82 -9.86
C ILE A 891 15.69 -29.13 -9.59
N GLN A 892 16.03 -30.09 -8.73
CA GLN A 892 17.42 -30.37 -8.33
C GLN A 892 18.31 -30.69 -9.52
N GLU A 893 17.89 -31.60 -10.43
CA GLU A 893 18.70 -32.00 -11.61
C GLU A 893 18.98 -30.81 -12.54
N GLN A 894 18.04 -29.85 -12.63
CA GLN A 894 18.23 -28.65 -13.41
C GLN A 894 19.26 -27.72 -12.74
N LEU A 895 19.17 -27.50 -11.43
CA LEU A 895 20.13 -26.68 -10.69
C LEU A 895 21.54 -27.24 -10.69
N GLU A 896 21.71 -28.58 -10.69
CA GLU A 896 23.01 -29.26 -10.80
C GLU A 896 23.72 -28.94 -12.13
N THR A 897 23.02 -28.51 -13.16
CA THR A 897 23.64 -28.04 -14.42
C THR A 897 24.40 -26.72 -14.25
N LEU A 898 24.04 -25.91 -13.24
CA LEU A 898 24.63 -24.62 -12.94
C LEU A 898 25.78 -24.69 -11.92
N GLY A 899 25.85 -25.78 -11.16
CA GLY A 899 26.88 -25.98 -10.14
C GLY A 899 26.55 -27.07 -9.12
N GLU A 900 27.38 -27.18 -8.08
CA GLU A 900 27.12 -28.11 -6.96
C GLU A 900 25.95 -27.56 -6.11
N VAL A 901 24.93 -28.38 -5.90
CA VAL A 901 23.72 -28.05 -5.14
C VAL A 901 23.80 -28.61 -3.73
N THR A 902 23.63 -27.79 -2.74
CA THR A 902 23.49 -28.18 -1.34
C THR A 902 22.01 -28.20 -0.96
N LEU A 903 21.49 -29.39 -0.61
CA LEU A 903 20.12 -29.50 -0.11
C LEU A 903 20.10 -29.09 1.37
N LEU A 904 19.21 -28.14 1.70
CA LEU A 904 18.94 -27.70 3.08
C LEU A 904 17.64 -28.33 3.58
N GLU A 905 17.61 -28.73 4.85
CA GLU A 905 16.35 -29.08 5.50
C GLU A 905 15.50 -27.81 5.68
N ALA A 906 14.19 -27.91 5.49
CA ALA A 906 13.26 -26.84 5.80
C ALA A 906 13.27 -26.56 7.31
N GLU A 907 13.32 -25.26 7.71
CA GLU A 907 13.30 -24.85 9.12
C GLU A 907 11.95 -25.07 9.79
#